data_7486c79ac8e88725261b62198ed8f30e
#
_entry.id   7486c79ac8e88725261b62198ed8f30e
#
_cell.length_a   1.000
_cell.length_b   1.000
_cell.length_c   1.000
_cell.angle_alpha   90.00
_cell.angle_beta   90.00
_cell.angle_gamma   90.00
#
_symmetry.space_group_name_H-M   'P 1'
#
loop_
_entity.id
_entity.type
_entity.pdbx_description
1 polymer ?
#
loop_
_entity_poly.entity_id
_entity_poly.type
_entity_poly.pdbx_seq_one_letter_code
_entity_poly.pdbx_strand_id
1 'polypeptide(L)'
;MGVELMDSSVIWYAVLAVVVVALVFVLFNFNKVKKLKEGNDEMVEMAGIIRSGAGTFLKAEFKVIAIIGVIIALVFSLFVEATSGITFLLGGLMSSLVCIIGMKSATYANVRTANKARESLSIGETVKVALSGGSVSGIAVQAFGMLGLLLVLIIWGVDPHATGHGLVANLECNPSIMRITTYSLGCSIVAMFNRVAGGNYTKAADISSDILAKIRHDMPEDDSRVPNVIADFIGDNVNDIAGNCSDLLESFVATIAASIMIAVTLFINGIVNVSDETFIRMIIFPVILAGVGLIGCLIGLSYAFIRKMGDDPSRELNLATWISAGITVILGLAASYMMFGNVPLYEDMVCGWISPWISSILGIVSGIAIGSITEYYTSDKYKPTKKLAEMAIEGEAFVITKGDAIGSRSTLLPILIIGIALFISGKISGTYGIAISALGMLSFVGATVSIDAFGPIADNAGGLAESCHLEHKVRIITDKLDSVGNTTAAIGKGFAIGSAAFAAVSLIVAYVGNYTAKGEEPVLNIASFIVVAGGLIGGALIEYFSAMLTDNTIESAKLMADEGDKMLSTPGVLEGKVKPDYNKLIGMAANQALKKMVVPSVLALCIPVIGGFIFGVQFVGGILIGATIVAIPRALFMGNSGGAFDNAKKYIESEALEGHGKGSAAHKAAVTGDTVGDTRKDVVGVALDIFIKSMSTVANTLASLFSTITLIH
;
A
#
# COMPACT_ATOMS: atom_id res chain seq x y z
N MET A 1 45.43 1.77 -9.98
CA MET A 1 45.14 2.64 -8.82
C MET A 1 43.82 2.17 -8.29
N GLY A 2 43.84 1.25 -7.31
CA GLY A 2 42.63 0.67 -6.74
C GLY A 2 41.87 1.74 -5.98
N VAL A 3 40.59 1.91 -6.31
CA VAL A 3 39.66 2.52 -5.37
C VAL A 3 39.65 1.53 -4.19
N GLU A 4 40.31 1.91 -3.09
CA GLU A 4 40.14 1.21 -1.81
C GLU A 4 38.66 1.03 -1.59
N LEU A 5 38.25 -0.20 -1.29
CA LEU A 5 36.90 -0.53 -0.86
C LEU A 5 36.43 0.53 0.12
N MET A 6 35.51 1.38 -0.31
CA MET A 6 34.75 2.19 0.66
C MET A 6 34.22 1.18 1.65
N ASP A 7 34.69 1.25 2.87
CA ASP A 7 34.28 0.33 3.96
C ASP A 7 32.75 0.26 3.93
N SER A 8 32.20 -0.93 3.83
CA SER A 8 30.74 -1.14 3.75
C SER A 8 30.00 -0.36 4.83
N SER A 9 30.66 -0.13 5.97
CA SER A 9 30.17 0.70 7.07
C SER A 9 29.94 2.15 6.65
N VAL A 10 30.80 2.74 5.82
CA VAL A 10 30.66 4.14 5.36
C VAL A 10 29.42 4.29 4.48
N ILE A 11 29.10 3.28 3.66
CA ILE A 11 27.91 3.30 2.81
C ILE A 11 26.65 3.25 3.65
N TRP A 12 26.61 2.38 4.66
CA TRP A 12 25.48 2.28 5.59
C TRP A 12 25.22 3.62 6.30
N TYR A 13 26.29 4.28 6.78
CA TYR A 13 26.18 5.59 7.43
C TYR A 13 25.77 6.70 6.46
N ALA A 14 26.22 6.65 5.21
CA ALA A 14 25.81 7.62 4.18
C ALA A 14 24.30 7.49 3.88
N VAL A 15 23.78 6.27 3.72
CA VAL A 15 22.34 6.04 3.52
C VAL A 15 21.56 6.42 4.79
N LEU A 16 22.08 6.11 5.98
CA LEU A 16 21.45 6.52 7.24
C LEU A 16 21.35 8.05 7.35
N ALA A 17 22.36 8.79 6.90
CA ALA A 17 22.32 10.26 6.86
C ALA A 17 21.17 10.76 5.98
N VAL A 18 20.93 10.14 4.81
CA VAL A 18 19.80 10.46 3.94
C VAL A 18 18.46 10.20 4.66
N VAL A 19 18.35 9.08 5.37
CA VAL A 19 17.15 8.75 6.18
C VAL A 19 16.92 9.79 7.27
N VAL A 20 17.97 10.23 7.97
CA VAL A 20 17.86 11.29 8.99
C VAL A 20 17.38 12.60 8.39
N VAL A 21 17.88 13.01 7.21
CA VAL A 21 17.41 14.21 6.50
C VAL A 21 15.92 14.06 6.13
N ALA A 22 15.49 12.88 5.68
CA ALA A 22 14.09 12.60 5.39
C ALA A 22 13.20 12.69 6.64
N LEU A 23 13.65 12.18 7.79
CA LEU A 23 12.93 12.30 9.06
C LEU A 23 12.83 13.76 9.53
N VAL A 24 13.86 14.56 9.33
CA VAL A 24 13.83 16.01 9.58
C VAL A 24 12.80 16.69 8.69
N PHE A 25 12.73 16.33 7.40
CA PHE A 25 11.70 16.82 6.46
C PHE A 25 10.28 16.45 6.93
N VAL A 26 10.06 15.22 7.40
CA VAL A 26 8.79 14.77 7.98
C VAL A 26 8.40 15.64 9.18
N LEU A 27 9.30 15.83 10.13
CA LEU A 27 9.06 16.66 11.31
C LEU A 27 8.79 18.14 10.95
N PHE A 28 9.51 18.67 9.97
CA PHE A 28 9.35 20.05 9.50
C PHE A 28 7.95 20.26 8.91
N ASN A 29 7.51 19.39 7.98
CA ASN A 29 6.18 19.51 7.35
C ASN A 29 5.05 19.26 8.35
N PHE A 30 5.17 18.28 9.25
CA PHE A 30 4.18 18.07 10.30
C PHE A 30 4.02 19.31 11.20
N ASN A 31 5.12 19.90 11.64
CA ASN A 31 5.08 21.11 12.46
C ASN A 31 4.53 22.32 11.67
N LYS A 32 4.82 22.41 10.37
CA LYS A 32 4.26 23.45 9.49
C LYS A 32 2.75 23.35 9.44
N VAL A 33 2.19 22.15 9.21
CA VAL A 33 0.74 21.92 9.21
C VAL A 33 0.15 22.24 10.58
N LYS A 34 0.73 21.70 11.65
CA LYS A 34 0.23 21.88 13.02
C LYS A 34 0.12 23.33 13.48
N LYS A 35 0.98 24.23 12.97
CA LYS A 35 0.96 25.66 13.30
C LYS A 35 -0.16 26.44 12.64
N LEU A 36 -0.81 25.91 11.60
CA LEU A 36 -1.93 26.55 10.94
C LEU A 36 -3.18 26.53 11.85
N LYS A 37 -4.06 27.52 11.69
CA LYS A 37 -5.32 27.60 12.43
C LYS A 37 -6.30 26.51 11.97
N GLU A 38 -7.08 25.99 12.91
CA GLU A 38 -8.09 24.96 12.62
C GLU A 38 -9.42 25.56 12.08
N GLY A 39 -9.66 26.83 12.29
CA GLY A 39 -10.87 27.53 11.81
C GLY A 39 -11.75 28.07 12.92
N ASN A 40 -13.06 27.99 12.74
CA ASN A 40 -14.06 28.38 13.72
C ASN A 40 -14.26 27.28 14.78
N ASP A 41 -15.07 27.58 15.82
CA ASP A 41 -15.28 26.66 16.95
C ASP A 41 -15.91 25.33 16.51
N GLU A 42 -16.81 25.33 15.53
CA GLU A 42 -17.44 24.14 14.98
C GLU A 42 -16.43 23.22 14.26
N MET A 43 -15.56 23.80 13.44
CA MET A 43 -14.45 23.07 12.78
C MET A 43 -13.48 22.46 13.79
N VAL A 44 -13.16 23.19 14.87
CA VAL A 44 -12.28 22.72 15.95
C VAL A 44 -12.92 21.56 16.71
N GLU A 45 -14.22 21.65 17.02
CA GLU A 45 -14.98 20.58 17.68
C GLU A 45 -15.01 19.32 16.81
N MET A 46 -15.39 19.45 15.54
CA MET A 46 -15.47 18.32 14.60
C MET A 46 -14.12 17.63 14.42
N ALA A 47 -13.05 18.41 14.20
CA ALA A 47 -11.70 17.88 14.10
C ALA A 47 -11.24 17.19 15.40
N GLY A 48 -11.70 17.67 16.55
CA GLY A 48 -11.47 17.04 17.87
C GLY A 48 -12.10 15.65 17.96
N ILE A 49 -13.35 15.50 17.51
CA ILE A 49 -14.07 14.22 17.48
C ILE A 49 -13.37 13.23 16.54
N ILE A 50 -13.02 13.64 15.32
CA ILE A 50 -12.30 12.81 14.33
C ILE A 50 -10.96 12.32 14.91
N ARG A 51 -10.16 13.22 15.50
CA ARG A 51 -8.86 12.84 16.10
C ARG A 51 -9.01 11.88 17.28
N SER A 52 -10.04 12.08 18.12
CA SER A 52 -10.33 11.20 19.25
C SER A 52 -10.75 9.80 18.78
N GLY A 53 -11.63 9.73 17.78
CA GLY A 53 -12.11 8.49 17.19
C GLY A 53 -10.98 7.71 16.51
N ALA A 54 -10.20 8.37 15.68
CA ALA A 54 -9.01 7.80 15.03
C ALA A 54 -8.01 7.24 16.06
N GLY A 55 -7.78 8.00 17.13
CA GLY A 55 -6.93 7.55 18.25
C GLY A 55 -7.50 6.33 19.00
N THR A 56 -8.82 6.23 19.12
CA THR A 56 -9.50 5.09 19.76
C THR A 56 -9.37 3.84 18.91
N PHE A 57 -9.58 3.95 17.59
CA PHE A 57 -9.38 2.85 16.65
C PHE A 57 -7.94 2.32 16.71
N LEU A 58 -6.93 3.19 16.55
CA LEU A 58 -5.51 2.80 16.60
C LEU A 58 -5.13 2.07 17.91
N LYS A 59 -5.62 2.57 19.04
CA LYS A 59 -5.33 1.92 20.34
C LYS A 59 -5.91 0.51 20.41
N ALA A 60 -7.12 0.31 19.90
CA ALA A 60 -7.76 -1.00 19.86
C ALA A 60 -7.02 -1.95 18.92
N GLU A 61 -6.67 -1.50 17.73
CA GLU A 61 -5.97 -2.27 16.72
C GLU A 61 -4.56 -2.65 17.16
N PHE A 62 -3.75 -1.70 17.59
CA PHE A 62 -2.37 -1.99 18.02
C PHE A 62 -2.27 -2.84 19.29
N LYS A 63 -3.29 -2.83 20.14
CA LYS A 63 -3.38 -3.79 21.25
C LYS A 63 -3.46 -5.23 20.74
N VAL A 64 -4.27 -5.49 19.71
CA VAL A 64 -4.40 -6.82 19.09
C VAL A 64 -3.11 -7.19 18.38
N ILE A 65 -2.58 -6.30 17.56
CA ILE A 65 -1.31 -6.49 16.82
C ILE A 65 -0.15 -6.79 17.78
N ALA A 66 -0.03 -6.06 18.90
CA ALA A 66 1.03 -6.26 19.87
C ALA A 66 0.95 -7.65 20.53
N ILE A 67 -0.25 -8.11 20.91
CA ILE A 67 -0.44 -9.45 21.51
C ILE A 67 -0.02 -10.54 20.53
N ILE A 68 -0.55 -10.48 19.30
CA ILE A 68 -0.24 -11.46 18.25
C ILE A 68 1.24 -11.38 17.87
N GLY A 69 1.77 -10.16 17.75
CA GLY A 69 3.16 -9.92 17.39
C GLY A 69 4.15 -10.50 18.40
N VAL A 70 3.89 -10.37 19.70
CA VAL A 70 4.73 -10.96 20.76
C VAL A 70 4.67 -12.49 20.70
N ILE A 71 3.50 -13.08 20.46
CA ILE A 71 3.36 -14.55 20.34
C ILE A 71 4.17 -15.05 19.14
N ILE A 72 4.03 -14.42 17.98
CA ILE A 72 4.77 -14.80 16.76
C ILE A 72 6.29 -14.61 16.98
N ALA A 73 6.72 -13.49 17.57
CA ALA A 73 8.11 -13.24 17.86
C ALA A 73 8.74 -14.31 18.78
N LEU A 74 7.99 -14.74 19.80
CA LEU A 74 8.43 -15.85 20.67
C LEU A 74 8.56 -17.16 19.90
N VAL A 75 7.59 -17.49 19.03
CA VAL A 75 7.64 -18.69 18.19
C VAL A 75 8.88 -18.65 17.29
N PHE A 76 9.17 -17.53 16.62
CA PHE A 76 10.36 -17.43 15.77
C PHE A 76 11.66 -17.53 16.55
N SER A 77 11.79 -16.87 17.70
CA SER A 77 12.99 -16.98 18.52
C SER A 77 13.21 -18.37 19.11
N LEU A 78 12.15 -19.06 19.50
CA LEU A 78 12.25 -20.40 20.10
C LEU A 78 12.54 -21.48 19.05
N PHE A 79 11.91 -21.41 17.89
CA PHE A 79 11.87 -22.54 16.95
C PHE A 79 12.62 -22.31 15.64
N VAL A 80 12.86 -21.06 15.22
CA VAL A 80 13.46 -20.75 13.90
C VAL A 80 14.89 -20.23 14.06
N GLU A 81 15.07 -19.04 14.64
CA GLU A 81 16.39 -18.43 14.88
C GLU A 81 16.29 -17.47 16.06
N ALA A 82 17.26 -17.51 16.96
CA ALA A 82 17.22 -16.86 18.27
C ALA A 82 16.93 -15.35 18.24
N THR A 83 17.43 -14.62 17.23
CA THR A 83 17.25 -13.16 17.09
C THR A 83 16.07 -12.75 16.19
N SER A 84 15.45 -13.71 15.49
CA SER A 84 14.36 -13.48 14.53
C SER A 84 13.14 -12.82 15.16
N GLY A 85 12.82 -13.12 16.41
CA GLY A 85 11.72 -12.44 17.11
C GLY A 85 11.99 -10.96 17.34
N ILE A 86 13.23 -10.57 17.57
CA ILE A 86 13.63 -9.16 17.77
C ILE A 86 13.46 -8.39 16.47
N THR A 87 13.95 -8.95 15.35
CA THR A 87 13.84 -8.31 14.04
C THR A 87 12.40 -8.25 13.54
N PHE A 88 11.58 -9.26 13.85
CA PHE A 88 10.15 -9.26 13.62
C PHE A 88 9.44 -8.11 14.38
N LEU A 89 9.70 -7.96 15.67
CA LEU A 89 9.13 -6.87 16.48
C LEU A 89 9.61 -5.49 15.99
N LEU A 90 10.85 -5.38 15.54
CA LEU A 90 11.37 -4.14 14.96
C LEU A 90 10.60 -3.77 13.67
N GLY A 91 10.34 -4.73 12.78
CA GLY A 91 9.52 -4.52 11.58
C GLY A 91 8.11 -4.05 11.93
N GLY A 92 7.45 -4.73 12.86
CA GLY A 92 6.13 -4.33 13.35
C GLY A 92 6.11 -2.94 14.00
N LEU A 93 7.17 -2.58 14.73
CA LEU A 93 7.32 -1.26 15.34
C LEU A 93 7.45 -0.16 14.26
N MET A 94 8.31 -0.35 13.23
CA MET A 94 8.51 0.62 12.16
C MET A 94 7.22 0.86 11.38
N SER A 95 6.50 -0.20 11.02
CA SER A 95 5.22 -0.11 10.33
C SER A 95 4.15 0.58 11.18
N SER A 96 4.05 0.24 12.47
CA SER A 96 3.11 0.89 13.41
C SER A 96 3.40 2.39 13.60
N LEU A 97 4.68 2.78 13.67
CA LEU A 97 5.07 4.19 13.78
C LEU A 97 4.64 4.99 12.55
N VAL A 98 4.79 4.43 11.35
CA VAL A 98 4.38 5.09 10.11
C VAL A 98 2.86 5.28 10.06
N CYS A 99 2.07 4.27 10.48
CA CYS A 99 0.62 4.39 10.59
C CYS A 99 0.20 5.53 11.54
N ILE A 100 0.81 5.59 12.73
CA ILE A 100 0.54 6.64 13.72
C ILE A 100 0.90 8.02 13.17
N ILE A 101 2.06 8.16 12.52
CA ILE A 101 2.53 9.43 11.96
C ILE A 101 1.63 9.87 10.82
N GLY A 102 1.30 8.96 9.89
CA GLY A 102 0.44 9.22 8.75
C GLY A 102 -0.95 9.67 9.18
N MET A 103 -1.61 8.90 10.04
CA MET A 103 -2.94 9.23 10.55
C MET A 103 -2.96 10.55 11.34
N LYS A 104 -1.95 10.79 12.21
CA LYS A 104 -1.85 12.07 12.90
C LYS A 104 -1.66 13.21 11.91
N SER A 105 -0.82 13.07 10.91
CA SER A 105 -0.62 14.11 9.91
C SER A 105 -1.91 14.45 9.17
N ALA A 106 -2.63 13.42 8.70
CA ALA A 106 -3.87 13.59 7.96
C ALA A 106 -4.96 14.26 8.83
N THR A 107 -5.24 13.74 10.01
CA THR A 107 -6.27 14.30 10.91
C THR A 107 -5.98 15.73 11.36
N TYR A 108 -4.71 16.16 11.35
CA TYR A 108 -4.34 17.56 11.54
C TYR A 108 -4.45 18.39 10.26
N ALA A 109 -4.20 17.77 9.10
CA ALA A 109 -4.25 18.46 7.81
C ALA A 109 -5.69 18.69 7.31
N ASN A 110 -6.62 17.74 7.52
CA ASN A 110 -7.99 17.79 7.04
C ASN A 110 -8.67 19.14 7.34
N VAL A 111 -8.83 19.48 8.61
CA VAL A 111 -9.48 20.72 9.04
C VAL A 111 -8.70 21.98 8.63
N ARG A 112 -7.37 21.91 8.61
CA ARG A 112 -6.53 23.03 8.21
C ARG A 112 -6.56 23.29 6.72
N THR A 113 -6.79 22.27 5.92
CA THR A 113 -7.03 22.37 4.49
C THR A 113 -8.37 23.06 4.23
N ALA A 114 -9.45 22.62 4.90
CA ALA A 114 -10.75 23.31 4.83
C ALA A 114 -10.67 24.77 5.28
N ASN A 115 -9.99 25.05 6.40
CA ASN A 115 -9.83 26.42 6.86
C ASN A 115 -8.96 27.27 5.93
N LYS A 116 -7.92 26.69 5.31
CA LYS A 116 -7.11 27.40 4.32
C LYS A 116 -7.90 27.75 3.07
N ALA A 117 -8.79 26.86 2.61
CA ALA A 117 -9.73 27.15 1.54
C ALA A 117 -10.63 28.36 1.91
N ARG A 118 -11.14 28.39 3.16
CA ARG A 118 -11.96 29.49 3.69
C ARG A 118 -11.20 30.83 3.78
N GLU A 119 -9.96 30.80 4.26
CA GLU A 119 -9.16 32.02 4.46
C GLU A 119 -8.61 32.60 3.16
N SER A 120 -8.14 31.75 2.23
CA SER A 120 -7.41 32.20 1.04
C SER A 120 -8.27 32.27 -0.23
N LEU A 121 -9.35 31.52 -0.31
CA LEU A 121 -10.15 31.29 -1.51
C LEU A 121 -9.29 30.98 -2.74
N SER A 122 -8.19 30.23 -2.52
CA SER A 122 -7.20 29.87 -3.54
C SER A 122 -6.95 28.39 -3.53
N ILE A 123 -7.18 27.72 -4.67
CA ILE A 123 -6.90 26.28 -4.88
C ILE A 123 -5.43 26.00 -4.60
N GLY A 124 -4.51 26.74 -5.22
CA GLY A 124 -3.08 26.48 -5.10
C GLY A 124 -2.50 26.60 -3.69
N GLU A 125 -3.01 27.53 -2.87
CA GLU A 125 -2.62 27.66 -1.46
C GLU A 125 -3.17 26.51 -0.61
N THR A 126 -4.40 26.07 -0.90
CA THR A 126 -5.06 24.98 -0.19
C THR A 126 -4.40 23.64 -0.48
N VAL A 127 -4.08 23.37 -1.75
CA VAL A 127 -3.34 22.16 -2.17
C VAL A 127 -2.02 21.99 -1.42
N LYS A 128 -1.28 23.09 -1.20
CA LYS A 128 -0.01 23.03 -0.47
C LYS A 128 -0.15 22.60 0.99
N VAL A 129 -1.30 22.87 1.62
CA VAL A 129 -1.59 22.41 2.99
C VAL A 129 -1.85 20.91 2.99
N ALA A 130 -2.74 20.43 2.12
CA ALA A 130 -3.04 19.01 1.98
C ALA A 130 -1.79 18.20 1.59
N LEU A 131 -1.01 18.69 0.60
CA LEU A 131 0.25 18.04 0.20
C LEU A 131 1.29 18.05 1.33
N SER A 132 1.32 19.10 2.17
CA SER A 132 2.21 19.11 3.36
C SER A 132 1.85 18.01 4.33
N GLY A 133 0.55 17.75 4.54
CA GLY A 133 0.06 16.61 5.33
C GLY A 133 0.41 15.27 4.68
N GLY A 134 0.14 15.10 3.39
CA GLY A 134 0.45 13.88 2.64
C GLY A 134 1.94 13.58 2.58
N SER A 135 2.80 14.60 2.45
CA SER A 135 4.26 14.41 2.38
C SER A 135 4.87 13.87 3.68
N VAL A 136 4.23 14.12 4.81
CA VAL A 136 4.62 13.50 6.10
C VAL A 136 4.41 12.00 6.03
N SER A 137 3.25 11.55 5.52
CA SER A 137 2.92 10.13 5.37
C SER A 137 3.87 9.45 4.39
N GLY A 138 4.01 9.98 3.17
CA GLY A 138 4.77 9.33 2.11
C GLY A 138 6.27 9.24 2.40
N ILE A 139 6.90 10.31 2.88
CA ILE A 139 8.33 10.27 3.22
C ILE A 139 8.58 9.40 4.46
N ALA A 140 7.65 9.35 5.42
CA ALA A 140 7.77 8.46 6.58
C ALA A 140 7.77 6.98 6.15
N VAL A 141 6.96 6.57 5.16
CA VAL A 141 6.95 5.20 4.62
C VAL A 141 8.36 4.76 4.22
N GLN A 142 9.01 5.53 3.36
CA GLN A 142 10.33 5.17 2.84
C GLN A 142 11.42 5.30 3.90
N ALA A 143 11.37 6.37 4.72
CA ALA A 143 12.37 6.64 5.74
C ALA A 143 12.37 5.60 6.87
N PHE A 144 11.21 5.23 7.42
CA PHE A 144 11.13 4.23 8.51
C PHE A 144 11.35 2.81 7.99
N GLY A 145 10.88 2.48 6.78
CA GLY A 145 11.18 1.19 6.15
C GLY A 145 12.69 0.96 6.00
N MET A 146 13.40 1.98 5.51
CA MET A 146 14.87 1.93 5.42
C MET A 146 15.54 1.96 6.79
N LEU A 147 15.08 2.79 7.72
CA LEU A 147 15.70 2.91 9.04
C LEU A 147 15.78 1.56 9.75
N GLY A 148 14.67 0.85 9.83
CA GLY A 148 14.65 -0.44 10.53
C GLY A 148 15.50 -1.49 9.83
N LEU A 149 15.48 -1.56 8.50
CA LEU A 149 16.33 -2.49 7.74
C LEU A 149 17.81 -2.15 7.89
N LEU A 150 18.18 -0.87 7.84
CA LEU A 150 19.54 -0.42 8.09
C LEU A 150 20.02 -0.80 9.51
N LEU A 151 19.15 -0.69 10.51
CA LEU A 151 19.48 -1.12 11.87
C LEU A 151 19.79 -2.63 11.90
N VAL A 152 19.00 -3.45 11.22
CA VAL A 152 19.26 -4.91 11.12
C VAL A 152 20.61 -5.15 10.44
N LEU A 153 20.90 -4.48 9.33
CA LEU A 153 22.15 -4.65 8.58
C LEU A 153 23.38 -4.13 9.31
N ILE A 154 23.26 -3.01 10.04
CA ILE A 154 24.38 -2.43 10.81
C ILE A 154 24.71 -3.26 12.05
N ILE A 155 23.67 -3.76 12.76
CA ILE A 155 23.87 -4.49 14.02
C ILE A 155 24.42 -5.90 13.77
N TRP A 156 23.89 -6.62 12.77
CA TRP A 156 24.21 -8.04 12.58
C TRP A 156 24.99 -8.34 11.30
N GLY A 157 25.03 -7.41 10.33
CA GLY A 157 25.65 -7.68 9.03
C GLY A 157 24.91 -8.74 8.21
N VAL A 158 25.54 -9.15 7.10
CA VAL A 158 25.08 -10.26 6.26
C VAL A 158 26.25 -11.21 6.06
N ASP A 159 26.14 -12.42 6.62
CA ASP A 159 27.11 -13.50 6.46
C ASP A 159 26.43 -14.69 5.77
N PRO A 160 26.84 -15.03 4.52
CA PRO A 160 26.24 -16.13 3.77
C PRO A 160 26.58 -17.50 4.35
N HIS A 161 27.66 -17.62 5.13
CA HIS A 161 28.13 -18.89 5.71
C HIS A 161 27.72 -19.08 7.16
N ALA A 162 27.06 -18.09 7.76
CA ALA A 162 26.61 -18.20 9.14
C ALA A 162 25.52 -19.28 9.29
N THR A 163 25.62 -20.06 10.34
CA THR A 163 24.58 -21.02 10.77
C THR A 163 23.99 -20.57 12.09
N GLY A 164 22.69 -20.66 12.19
CA GLY A 164 21.92 -20.30 13.39
C GLY A 164 20.78 -21.29 13.61
N HIS A 165 20.22 -21.27 14.80
CA HIS A 165 19.08 -22.11 15.16
C HIS A 165 18.22 -21.42 16.21
N GLY A 166 17.03 -21.95 16.46
CA GLY A 166 16.14 -21.49 17.52
C GLY A 166 16.69 -21.81 18.91
N LEU A 167 16.14 -21.15 19.93
CA LEU A 167 16.57 -21.37 21.33
C LEU A 167 16.22 -22.77 21.84
N VAL A 168 15.20 -23.42 21.27
CA VAL A 168 14.70 -24.75 21.65
C VAL A 168 14.92 -25.77 20.52
N ALA A 169 14.73 -25.36 19.27
CA ALA A 169 14.89 -26.24 18.11
C ALA A 169 16.31 -26.10 17.52
N ASN A 170 16.92 -27.25 17.17
CA ASN A 170 18.25 -27.31 16.57
C ASN A 170 18.21 -27.38 15.03
N LEU A 171 17.19 -26.81 14.40
CA LEU A 171 17.10 -26.72 12.95
C LEU A 171 18.01 -25.62 12.45
N GLU A 172 19.02 -26.01 11.67
CA GLU A 172 19.99 -25.06 11.12
C GLU A 172 19.37 -24.20 10.02
N CYS A 173 19.60 -22.89 10.10
CA CYS A 173 19.21 -21.93 9.09
C CYS A 173 20.28 -20.85 8.95
N ASN A 174 20.24 -20.07 7.85
CA ASN A 174 21.09 -18.88 7.74
C ASN A 174 20.47 -17.72 8.54
N PRO A 175 21.12 -17.23 9.61
CA PRO A 175 20.56 -16.19 10.48
C PRO A 175 20.42 -14.84 9.77
N SER A 176 21.26 -14.54 8.74
CA SER A 176 21.15 -13.30 7.99
C SER A 176 19.87 -13.27 7.14
N ILE A 177 19.54 -14.37 6.47
CA ILE A 177 18.28 -14.51 5.74
C ILE A 177 17.10 -14.40 6.72
N MET A 178 17.16 -15.12 7.85
CA MET A 178 16.07 -15.13 8.83
C MET A 178 15.80 -13.74 9.42
N ARG A 179 16.82 -12.97 9.76
CA ARG A 179 16.64 -11.61 10.30
C ARG A 179 15.99 -10.64 9.30
N ILE A 180 16.40 -10.71 8.05
CA ILE A 180 15.86 -9.86 6.99
C ILE A 180 14.42 -10.25 6.68
N THR A 181 14.12 -11.55 6.56
CA THR A 181 12.76 -12.02 6.28
C THR A 181 11.81 -11.76 7.44
N THR A 182 12.24 -11.98 8.68
CA THR A 182 11.38 -11.73 9.84
C THR A 182 11.15 -10.24 10.09
N TYR A 183 12.13 -9.37 9.78
CA TYR A 183 11.88 -7.92 9.75
C TYR A 183 10.78 -7.56 8.73
N SER A 184 10.88 -8.07 7.52
CA SER A 184 9.86 -7.88 6.48
C SER A 184 8.51 -8.45 6.93
N LEU A 185 8.48 -9.65 7.53
CA LEU A 185 7.26 -10.27 8.03
C LEU A 185 6.60 -9.44 9.15
N GLY A 186 7.39 -8.83 10.02
CA GLY A 186 6.87 -7.89 11.03
C GLY A 186 6.13 -6.72 10.40
N CYS A 187 6.68 -6.15 9.32
CA CYS A 187 6.00 -5.11 8.53
C CYS A 187 4.71 -5.66 7.89
N SER A 188 4.77 -6.87 7.29
CA SER A 188 3.63 -7.52 6.61
C SER A 188 2.45 -7.78 7.55
N ILE A 189 2.71 -8.22 8.77
CA ILE A 189 1.64 -8.47 9.76
C ILE A 189 0.88 -7.18 10.07
N VAL A 190 1.58 -6.09 10.37
CA VAL A 190 0.93 -4.79 10.64
C VAL A 190 0.16 -4.30 9.42
N ALA A 191 0.75 -4.39 8.23
CA ALA A 191 0.11 -3.98 6.99
C ALA A 191 -1.18 -4.77 6.70
N MET A 192 -1.15 -6.09 6.93
CA MET A 192 -2.32 -6.95 6.73
C MET A 192 -3.46 -6.59 7.68
N PHE A 193 -3.17 -6.36 8.97
CA PHE A 193 -4.18 -5.93 9.93
C PHE A 193 -4.78 -4.58 9.53
N ASN A 194 -3.95 -3.59 9.25
CA ASN A 194 -4.40 -2.25 8.85
C ASN A 194 -5.24 -2.26 7.57
N ARG A 195 -4.85 -3.05 6.56
CA ARG A 195 -5.61 -3.13 5.30
C ARG A 195 -6.93 -3.86 5.44
N VAL A 196 -6.96 -5.00 6.15
CA VAL A 196 -8.18 -5.80 6.28
C VAL A 196 -9.15 -5.14 7.27
N ALA A 197 -8.68 -4.72 8.45
CA ALA A 197 -9.53 -4.04 9.43
C ALA A 197 -9.90 -2.62 8.97
N GLY A 198 -8.91 -1.86 8.48
CA GLY A 198 -9.13 -0.51 7.99
C GLY A 198 -10.10 -0.45 6.83
N GLY A 199 -9.94 -1.33 5.81
CA GLY A 199 -10.85 -1.43 4.68
C GLY A 199 -12.28 -1.77 5.09
N ASN A 200 -12.47 -2.74 5.99
CA ASN A 200 -13.79 -3.07 6.52
C ASN A 200 -14.38 -1.90 7.32
N TYR A 201 -13.58 -1.21 8.13
CA TYR A 201 -14.03 -0.06 8.91
C TYR A 201 -14.50 1.09 8.00
N THR A 202 -13.63 1.55 7.09
CA THR A 202 -13.92 2.71 6.24
C THR A 202 -15.14 2.47 5.36
N LYS A 203 -15.21 1.34 4.67
CA LYS A 203 -16.31 1.10 3.74
C LYS A 203 -17.61 0.65 4.40
N ALA A 204 -17.57 0.07 5.59
CA ALA A 204 -18.78 -0.11 6.38
C ALA A 204 -19.34 1.24 6.87
N ALA A 205 -18.48 2.19 7.22
CA ALA A 205 -18.89 3.54 7.63
C ALA A 205 -19.46 4.33 6.45
N ASP A 206 -18.74 4.40 5.33
CA ASP A 206 -19.11 5.11 4.10
C ASP A 206 -20.44 4.58 3.52
N ILE A 207 -20.52 3.27 3.22
CA ILE A 207 -21.75 2.65 2.70
C ILE A 207 -22.93 2.87 3.65
N SER A 208 -22.72 2.79 4.98
CA SER A 208 -23.79 3.01 5.95
C SER A 208 -24.22 4.46 6.02
N SER A 209 -23.30 5.41 5.86
CA SER A 209 -23.57 6.85 5.78
C SER A 209 -24.40 7.17 4.54
N ASP A 210 -23.99 6.66 3.40
CA ASP A 210 -24.67 6.84 2.11
C ASP A 210 -26.08 6.25 2.10
N ILE A 211 -26.26 5.03 2.63
CA ILE A 211 -27.58 4.40 2.75
C ILE A 211 -28.50 5.23 3.64
N LEU A 212 -28.01 5.74 4.77
CA LEU A 212 -28.82 6.54 5.67
C LEU A 212 -29.17 7.91 5.07
N ALA A 213 -28.17 8.66 4.62
CA ALA A 213 -28.37 9.99 4.10
C ALA A 213 -29.18 9.97 2.80
N LYS A 214 -28.65 9.33 1.76
CA LYS A 214 -29.15 9.45 0.39
C LYS A 214 -30.36 8.57 0.10
N ILE A 215 -30.45 7.37 0.69
CA ILE A 215 -31.50 6.38 0.36
C ILE A 215 -32.64 6.39 1.36
N ARG A 216 -32.37 6.35 2.68
CA ARG A 216 -33.42 6.25 3.70
C ARG A 216 -34.08 7.58 4.07
N HIS A 217 -33.28 8.66 4.13
CA HIS A 217 -33.76 9.94 4.66
C HIS A 217 -33.73 11.11 3.65
N ASP A 218 -33.26 10.89 2.41
CA ASP A 218 -33.14 11.92 1.35
C ASP A 218 -32.39 13.21 1.84
N MET A 219 -31.33 12.98 2.62
CA MET A 219 -30.47 14.02 3.18
C MET A 219 -29.23 14.24 2.29
N PRO A 220 -28.60 15.43 2.37
CA PRO A 220 -27.33 15.66 1.69
C PRO A 220 -26.24 14.68 2.14
N GLU A 221 -25.25 14.45 1.26
CA GLU A 221 -24.00 13.78 1.60
C GLU A 221 -23.28 14.58 2.71
N ASP A 222 -22.57 13.91 3.61
CA ASP A 222 -21.84 14.52 4.73
C ASP A 222 -22.66 15.39 5.69
N ASP A 223 -23.97 15.20 5.74
CA ASP A 223 -24.82 15.90 6.70
C ASP A 223 -24.46 15.52 8.14
N SER A 224 -24.08 16.53 8.94
CA SER A 224 -23.62 16.34 10.33
C SER A 224 -24.64 15.69 11.26
N ARG A 225 -25.92 15.67 10.88
CA ARG A 225 -27.01 15.00 11.63
C ARG A 225 -26.92 13.49 11.48
N VAL A 226 -26.32 12.98 10.39
CA VAL A 226 -26.12 11.55 10.16
C VAL A 226 -24.93 11.07 10.98
N PRO A 227 -25.15 10.21 11.99
CA PRO A 227 -24.08 9.82 12.92
C PRO A 227 -22.94 9.04 12.25
N ASN A 228 -23.22 8.40 11.11
CA ASN A 228 -22.27 7.58 10.36
C ASN A 228 -21.22 8.41 9.62
N VAL A 229 -21.51 9.67 9.28
CA VAL A 229 -20.58 10.58 8.58
C VAL A 229 -19.26 10.76 9.34
N ILE A 230 -19.31 10.85 10.67
CA ILE A 230 -18.09 10.99 11.48
C ILE A 230 -17.26 9.70 11.47
N ALA A 231 -17.92 8.54 11.46
CA ALA A 231 -17.22 7.27 11.36
C ALA A 231 -16.55 7.14 9.99
N ASP A 232 -17.16 7.67 8.94
CA ASP A 232 -16.63 7.70 7.58
C ASP A 232 -15.37 8.60 7.50
N PHE A 233 -15.41 9.83 7.98
CA PHE A 233 -14.21 10.68 8.06
C PHE A 233 -13.04 10.06 8.83
N ILE A 234 -13.32 9.24 9.84
CA ILE A 234 -12.29 8.48 10.55
C ILE A 234 -11.78 7.34 9.66
N GLY A 235 -12.69 6.68 8.93
CA GLY A 235 -12.40 5.57 8.05
C GLY A 235 -11.36 5.88 6.99
N ASP A 236 -11.50 7.02 6.30
CA ASP A 236 -10.54 7.47 5.30
C ASP A 236 -9.13 7.64 5.87
N ASN A 237 -9.02 8.19 7.09
CA ASN A 237 -7.73 8.31 7.76
C ASN A 237 -7.15 6.94 8.19
N VAL A 238 -8.01 5.98 8.52
CA VAL A 238 -7.62 4.62 8.94
C VAL A 238 -7.12 3.79 7.75
N ASN A 239 -7.92 3.67 6.69
CA ASN A 239 -7.59 2.80 5.57
C ASN A 239 -6.70 3.50 4.53
N ASP A 240 -7.14 4.65 4.02
CA ASP A 240 -6.51 5.27 2.87
C ASP A 240 -5.22 6.01 3.23
N ILE A 241 -5.02 6.33 4.52
CA ILE A 241 -3.74 6.85 5.00
C ILE A 241 -2.94 5.79 5.76
N ALA A 242 -3.41 5.32 6.92
CA ALA A 242 -2.60 4.41 7.75
C ALA A 242 -2.45 3.03 7.10
N GLY A 243 -3.52 2.48 6.53
CA GLY A 243 -3.49 1.22 5.79
C GLY A 243 -2.56 1.28 4.58
N ASN A 244 -2.67 2.34 3.76
CA ASN A 244 -1.82 2.53 2.58
C ASN A 244 -0.35 2.73 2.95
N CYS A 245 -0.06 3.50 4.01
CA CYS A 245 1.30 3.70 4.50
C CYS A 245 1.96 2.39 4.94
N SER A 246 1.25 1.54 5.69
CA SER A 246 1.80 0.25 6.13
C SER A 246 2.01 -0.73 4.99
N ASP A 247 1.08 -0.77 4.03
CA ASP A 247 1.13 -1.66 2.87
C ASP A 247 2.30 -1.32 1.94
N LEU A 248 2.48 -0.04 1.62
CA LEU A 248 3.59 0.40 0.76
C LEU A 248 4.95 0.37 1.47
N LEU A 249 4.99 0.58 2.80
CA LEU A 249 6.18 0.32 3.60
C LEU A 249 6.58 -1.17 3.53
N GLU A 250 5.62 -2.05 3.70
CA GLU A 250 5.84 -3.50 3.59
C GLU A 250 6.35 -3.87 2.20
N SER A 251 5.71 -3.41 1.12
CA SER A 251 6.13 -3.67 -0.26
C SER A 251 7.56 -3.20 -0.52
N PHE A 252 7.90 -2.02 -0.03
CA PHE A 252 9.23 -1.44 -0.16
C PHE A 252 10.29 -2.25 0.59
N VAL A 253 10.02 -2.62 1.84
CA VAL A 253 10.91 -3.46 2.65
C VAL A 253 11.05 -4.85 2.04
N ALA A 254 9.95 -5.47 1.63
CA ALA A 254 9.93 -6.82 1.05
C ALA A 254 10.76 -6.92 -0.24
N THR A 255 10.75 -5.88 -1.09
CA THR A 255 11.56 -5.87 -2.32
C THR A 255 13.05 -5.72 -2.03
N ILE A 256 13.45 -4.89 -1.06
CA ILE A 256 14.86 -4.81 -0.64
C ILE A 256 15.28 -6.14 -0.01
N ALA A 257 14.47 -6.70 0.87
CA ALA A 257 14.71 -7.99 1.49
C ALA A 257 14.87 -9.12 0.45
N ALA A 258 13.94 -9.22 -0.52
CA ALA A 258 14.01 -10.19 -1.61
C ALA A 258 15.27 -10.02 -2.45
N SER A 259 15.68 -8.79 -2.76
CA SER A 259 16.91 -8.54 -3.51
C SER A 259 18.16 -9.04 -2.78
N ILE A 260 18.25 -8.79 -1.47
CA ILE A 260 19.35 -9.27 -0.63
C ILE A 260 19.30 -10.79 -0.51
N MET A 261 18.14 -11.38 -0.28
CA MET A 261 17.95 -12.83 -0.15
C MET A 261 18.38 -13.56 -1.44
N ILE A 262 17.96 -13.05 -2.60
CA ILE A 262 18.34 -13.62 -3.89
C ILE A 262 19.86 -13.56 -4.06
N ALA A 263 20.51 -12.44 -3.72
CA ALA A 263 21.96 -12.34 -3.78
C ALA A 263 22.64 -13.37 -2.87
N VAL A 264 22.16 -13.54 -1.63
CA VAL A 264 22.69 -14.53 -0.67
C VAL A 264 22.47 -15.96 -1.16
N THR A 265 21.30 -16.32 -1.64
CA THR A 265 21.00 -17.68 -2.12
C THR A 265 21.75 -18.04 -3.39
N LEU A 266 21.90 -17.13 -4.33
CA LEU A 266 22.73 -17.32 -5.53
C LEU A 266 24.19 -17.62 -5.16
N PHE A 267 24.73 -16.92 -4.15
CA PHE A 267 26.09 -17.13 -3.67
C PHE A 267 26.24 -18.47 -2.92
N ILE A 268 25.35 -18.77 -1.96
CA ILE A 268 25.40 -20.01 -1.17
C ILE A 268 25.28 -21.26 -2.06
N ASN A 269 24.36 -21.21 -3.02
CA ASN A 269 24.09 -22.36 -3.91
C ASN A 269 25.19 -22.57 -4.96
N GLY A 270 26.16 -21.65 -5.05
CA GLY A 270 27.27 -21.76 -6.00
C GLY A 270 26.85 -21.66 -7.47
N ILE A 271 25.63 -21.17 -7.72
CA ILE A 271 25.11 -20.89 -9.06
C ILE A 271 25.91 -19.76 -9.71
N VAL A 272 26.43 -18.87 -8.86
CA VAL A 272 27.17 -17.69 -9.26
C VAL A 272 28.59 -17.81 -8.73
N ASN A 273 29.53 -17.96 -9.64
CA ASN A 273 30.96 -17.96 -9.34
C ASN A 273 31.47 -16.51 -9.24
N VAL A 274 30.93 -15.75 -8.29
CA VAL A 274 31.33 -14.35 -8.05
C VAL A 274 32.33 -14.27 -6.91
N SER A 275 33.19 -13.24 -6.97
CA SER A 275 34.07 -12.92 -5.86
C SER A 275 33.25 -12.44 -4.65
N ASP A 276 33.80 -12.61 -3.45
CA ASP A 276 33.18 -12.06 -2.20
C ASP A 276 32.89 -10.57 -2.33
N GLU A 277 33.72 -9.85 -3.07
CA GLU A 277 33.56 -8.42 -3.34
C GLU A 277 32.29 -8.13 -4.15
N THR A 278 32.05 -8.88 -5.22
CA THR A 278 30.82 -8.72 -6.04
C THR A 278 29.60 -9.10 -5.25
N PHE A 279 29.66 -10.16 -4.44
CA PHE A 279 28.60 -10.57 -3.55
C PHE A 279 28.20 -9.45 -2.58
N ILE A 280 29.17 -8.85 -1.87
CA ILE A 280 28.92 -7.73 -0.95
C ILE A 280 28.27 -6.55 -1.70
N ARG A 281 28.71 -6.24 -2.91
CA ARG A 281 28.15 -5.16 -3.73
C ARG A 281 26.72 -5.46 -4.18
N MET A 282 26.37 -6.71 -4.47
CA MET A 282 24.98 -7.11 -4.75
C MET A 282 24.06 -6.94 -3.55
N ILE A 283 24.56 -7.11 -2.32
CA ILE A 283 23.78 -6.85 -1.09
C ILE A 283 23.60 -5.36 -0.85
N ILE A 284 24.63 -4.55 -1.12
CA ILE A 284 24.64 -3.11 -0.83
C ILE A 284 23.81 -2.33 -1.85
N PHE A 285 23.85 -2.70 -3.13
CA PHE A 285 23.21 -1.97 -4.21
C PHE A 285 21.72 -1.69 -4.03
N PRO A 286 20.86 -2.66 -3.59
CA PRO A 286 19.45 -2.39 -3.32
C PRO A 286 19.23 -1.28 -2.29
N VAL A 287 20.06 -1.24 -1.26
CA VAL A 287 19.95 -0.23 -0.19
C VAL A 287 20.40 1.16 -0.69
N ILE A 288 21.43 1.21 -1.52
CA ILE A 288 21.84 2.47 -2.18
C ILE A 288 20.73 2.96 -3.12
N LEU A 289 20.15 2.08 -3.94
CA LEU A 289 19.07 2.42 -4.86
C LEU A 289 17.85 2.98 -4.13
N ALA A 290 17.50 2.37 -3.00
CA ALA A 290 16.44 2.86 -2.11
C ALA A 290 16.77 4.26 -1.53
N GLY A 291 18.01 4.48 -1.10
CA GLY A 291 18.49 5.78 -0.60
C GLY A 291 18.48 6.86 -1.66
N VAL A 292 18.92 6.53 -2.87
CA VAL A 292 18.87 7.42 -4.05
C VAL A 292 17.43 7.79 -4.40
N GLY A 293 16.52 6.83 -4.34
CA GLY A 293 15.08 7.07 -4.52
C GLY A 293 14.51 8.04 -3.48
N LEU A 294 14.92 7.89 -2.23
CA LEU A 294 14.50 8.81 -1.15
C LEU A 294 15.01 10.24 -1.41
N ILE A 295 16.24 10.42 -1.89
CA ILE A 295 16.77 11.73 -2.33
C ILE A 295 15.88 12.29 -3.46
N GLY A 296 15.54 11.46 -4.45
CA GLY A 296 14.66 11.83 -5.55
C GLY A 296 13.30 12.33 -5.04
N CYS A 297 12.68 11.63 -4.08
CA CYS A 297 11.42 12.02 -3.46
C CYS A 297 11.50 13.37 -2.74
N LEU A 298 12.56 13.60 -1.96
CA LEU A 298 12.76 14.86 -1.25
C LEU A 298 12.89 16.04 -2.22
N ILE A 299 13.60 15.87 -3.34
CA ILE A 299 13.77 16.92 -4.35
C ILE A 299 12.46 17.15 -5.12
N GLY A 300 11.76 16.07 -5.55
CA GLY A 300 10.51 16.18 -6.30
C GLY A 300 9.41 16.86 -5.49
N LEU A 301 9.24 16.49 -4.21
CA LEU A 301 8.28 17.14 -3.32
C LEU A 301 8.67 18.59 -3.01
N SER A 302 9.98 18.89 -2.82
CA SER A 302 10.45 20.25 -2.64
C SER A 302 10.12 21.13 -3.84
N TYR A 303 10.24 20.60 -5.07
CA TYR A 303 9.80 21.28 -6.27
C TYR A 303 8.31 21.65 -6.21
N ALA A 304 7.44 20.70 -5.85
CA ALA A 304 5.99 20.94 -5.73
C ALA A 304 5.66 22.04 -4.71
N PHE A 305 6.39 22.10 -3.58
CA PHE A 305 6.18 23.16 -2.57
C PHE A 305 6.62 24.56 -3.02
N ILE A 306 7.69 24.65 -3.81
CA ILE A 306 8.22 25.92 -4.29
C ILE A 306 7.40 26.47 -5.46
N ARG A 307 6.88 25.59 -6.32
CA ARG A 307 6.13 25.96 -7.51
C ARG A 307 4.82 26.66 -7.15
N LYS A 308 4.42 27.67 -7.92
CA LYS A 308 3.07 28.20 -7.89
C LYS A 308 2.13 27.18 -8.52
N MET A 309 1.15 26.71 -7.77
CA MET A 309 0.09 25.84 -8.27
C MET A 309 -1.05 26.69 -8.81
N GLY A 310 -1.52 26.36 -10.01
CA GLY A 310 -2.67 27.00 -10.65
C GLY A 310 -4.00 26.38 -10.23
N ASP A 311 -5.02 26.56 -11.06
CA ASP A 311 -6.37 26.03 -10.83
C ASP A 311 -6.48 24.52 -11.11
N ASP A 312 -5.53 23.94 -11.83
CA ASP A 312 -5.37 22.47 -11.99
C ASP A 312 -3.99 22.05 -11.48
N PRO A 313 -3.89 21.66 -10.21
CA PRO A 313 -2.62 21.25 -9.60
C PRO A 313 -2.16 19.83 -9.99
N SER A 314 -2.97 19.05 -10.72
CA SER A 314 -2.65 17.68 -11.11
C SER A 314 -1.31 17.57 -11.84
N ARG A 315 -1.03 18.57 -12.70
CA ARG A 315 0.22 18.63 -13.46
C ARG A 315 1.45 18.75 -12.56
N GLU A 316 1.40 19.65 -11.59
CA GLU A 316 2.51 19.90 -10.67
C GLU A 316 2.73 18.71 -9.73
N LEU A 317 1.66 18.04 -9.31
CA LEU A 317 1.73 16.81 -8.50
C LEU A 317 2.36 15.67 -9.30
N ASN A 318 1.92 15.43 -10.53
CA ASN A 318 2.51 14.43 -11.42
C ASN A 318 3.99 14.74 -11.74
N LEU A 319 4.35 16.02 -11.96
CA LEU A 319 5.74 16.42 -12.18
C LEU A 319 6.61 16.13 -10.96
N ALA A 320 6.12 16.26 -9.73
CA ALA A 320 6.88 15.91 -8.54
C ALA A 320 7.28 14.42 -8.55
N THR A 321 6.35 13.53 -8.91
CA THR A 321 6.63 12.10 -9.08
C THR A 321 7.64 11.83 -10.20
N TRP A 322 7.48 12.47 -11.36
CA TRP A 322 8.39 12.28 -12.50
C TRP A 322 9.81 12.83 -12.23
N ILE A 323 9.92 13.95 -11.51
CA ILE A 323 11.21 14.47 -11.06
C ILE A 323 11.87 13.48 -10.09
N SER A 324 11.11 12.93 -9.15
CA SER A 324 11.61 11.92 -8.21
C SER A 324 12.15 10.68 -8.96
N ALA A 325 11.38 10.17 -9.91
CA ALA A 325 11.78 9.05 -10.76
C ALA A 325 13.01 9.39 -11.63
N GLY A 326 13.03 10.56 -12.27
CA GLY A 326 14.14 11.00 -13.12
C GLY A 326 15.46 11.15 -12.35
N ILE A 327 15.42 11.71 -11.15
CA ILE A 327 16.58 11.81 -10.27
C ILE A 327 17.08 10.42 -9.87
N THR A 328 16.15 9.50 -9.55
CA THR A 328 16.48 8.12 -9.22
C THR A 328 17.18 7.42 -10.41
N VAL A 329 16.73 7.64 -11.63
CA VAL A 329 17.37 7.11 -12.83
C VAL A 329 18.80 7.63 -12.97
N ILE A 330 19.00 8.96 -12.83
CA ILE A 330 20.32 9.58 -13.01
C ILE A 330 21.30 9.14 -11.91
N LEU A 331 20.90 9.24 -10.66
CA LEU A 331 21.75 8.83 -9.53
C LEU A 331 21.92 7.31 -9.45
N GLY A 332 20.91 6.54 -9.88
CA GLY A 332 20.98 5.08 -9.99
C GLY A 332 22.03 4.61 -11.01
N LEU A 333 22.22 5.34 -12.11
CA LEU A 333 23.30 5.06 -13.05
C LEU A 333 24.68 5.21 -12.38
N ALA A 334 24.88 6.31 -11.65
CA ALA A 334 26.11 6.54 -10.91
C ALA A 334 26.34 5.45 -9.83
N ALA A 335 25.28 5.08 -9.10
CA ALA A 335 25.33 4.01 -8.11
C ALA A 335 25.69 2.65 -8.74
N SER A 336 25.11 2.31 -9.88
CA SER A 336 25.43 1.08 -10.60
C SER A 336 26.88 1.03 -11.06
N TYR A 337 27.41 2.15 -11.61
CA TYR A 337 28.81 2.25 -11.98
C TYR A 337 29.75 2.13 -10.77
N MET A 338 29.43 2.81 -9.67
CA MET A 338 30.23 2.74 -8.44
C MET A 338 30.28 1.32 -7.86
N MET A 339 29.16 0.59 -7.91
CA MET A 339 29.08 -0.76 -7.35
C MET A 339 29.67 -1.81 -8.30
N PHE A 340 29.42 -1.72 -9.59
CA PHE A 340 29.68 -2.83 -10.51
C PHE A 340 30.70 -2.51 -11.62
N GLY A 341 31.19 -1.25 -11.72
CA GLY A 341 32.07 -0.82 -12.82
C GLY A 341 33.47 -1.45 -12.85
N ASN A 342 33.99 -1.89 -11.71
CA ASN A 342 35.38 -2.34 -11.56
C ASN A 342 35.50 -3.71 -10.87
N VAL A 343 34.47 -4.56 -10.93
CA VAL A 343 34.50 -5.92 -10.34
C VAL A 343 34.12 -6.98 -11.35
N PRO A 344 34.56 -8.24 -11.17
CA PRO A 344 34.03 -9.36 -11.95
C PRO A 344 32.52 -9.46 -11.75
N LEU A 345 31.78 -9.54 -12.85
CA LEU A 345 30.34 -9.53 -12.81
C LEU A 345 29.75 -10.93 -12.80
N TYR A 346 28.55 -11.04 -12.33
CA TYR A 346 27.69 -12.21 -12.45
C TYR A 346 27.35 -12.47 -13.92
N GLU A 347 27.39 -13.74 -14.34
CA GLU A 347 27.24 -14.12 -15.76
C GLU A 347 25.94 -13.61 -16.39
N ASP A 348 24.84 -13.61 -15.63
CA ASP A 348 23.54 -13.10 -16.10
C ASP A 348 23.49 -11.56 -16.23
N MET A 349 24.50 -10.83 -15.77
CA MET A 349 24.59 -9.38 -16.03
C MET A 349 25.07 -9.12 -17.46
N VAL A 350 24.23 -9.46 -18.42
CA VAL A 350 24.55 -9.50 -19.87
C VAL A 350 25.02 -8.15 -20.42
N CYS A 351 24.49 -7.05 -19.90
CA CYS A 351 24.88 -5.68 -20.28
C CYS A 351 26.02 -5.13 -19.40
N GLY A 352 26.71 -5.96 -18.66
CA GLY A 352 27.78 -5.52 -17.77
C GLY A 352 27.22 -4.76 -16.54
N TRP A 353 28.01 -3.80 -16.04
CA TRP A 353 27.68 -3.00 -14.85
C TRP A 353 26.36 -2.20 -14.94
N ILE A 354 25.86 -1.95 -16.15
CA ILE A 354 24.58 -1.25 -16.35
C ILE A 354 23.36 -2.15 -16.23
N SER A 355 23.53 -3.48 -16.15
CA SER A 355 22.41 -4.44 -16.07
C SER A 355 21.45 -4.18 -14.92
N PRO A 356 21.90 -3.98 -13.65
CA PRO A 356 21.00 -3.68 -12.54
C PRO A 356 20.30 -2.31 -12.71
N TRP A 357 20.99 -1.33 -13.31
CA TRP A 357 20.38 -0.03 -13.58
C TRP A 357 19.26 -0.14 -14.63
N ILE A 358 19.45 -0.88 -15.73
CA ILE A 358 18.41 -1.11 -16.73
C ILE A 358 17.21 -1.81 -16.08
N SER A 359 17.45 -2.82 -15.23
CA SER A 359 16.38 -3.50 -14.49
C SER A 359 15.61 -2.52 -13.60
N SER A 360 16.28 -1.61 -12.91
CA SER A 360 15.61 -0.58 -12.10
C SER A 360 14.76 0.38 -12.95
N ILE A 361 15.23 0.78 -14.12
CA ILE A 361 14.48 1.64 -15.07
C ILE A 361 13.21 0.93 -15.55
N LEU A 362 13.30 -0.37 -15.88
CA LEU A 362 12.13 -1.13 -16.29
C LEU A 362 11.03 -1.10 -15.21
N GLY A 363 11.42 -1.22 -13.94
CA GLY A 363 10.48 -1.05 -12.82
C GLY A 363 9.89 0.35 -12.72
N ILE A 364 10.74 1.39 -12.79
CA ILE A 364 10.31 2.80 -12.74
C ILE A 364 9.31 3.11 -13.86
N VAL A 365 9.67 2.74 -15.10
CA VAL A 365 8.81 2.97 -16.28
C VAL A 365 7.50 2.18 -16.16
N SER A 366 7.56 0.93 -15.67
CA SER A 366 6.36 0.12 -15.43
C SER A 366 5.42 0.79 -14.44
N GLY A 367 5.94 1.33 -13.33
CA GLY A 367 5.13 2.02 -12.32
C GLY A 367 4.41 3.26 -12.89
N ILE A 368 5.12 4.10 -13.62
CA ILE A 368 4.55 5.29 -14.28
C ILE A 368 3.51 4.89 -15.33
N ALA A 369 3.79 3.87 -16.14
CA ALA A 369 2.89 3.42 -17.19
C ALA A 369 1.60 2.79 -16.62
N ILE A 370 1.70 1.96 -15.58
CA ILE A 370 0.55 1.35 -14.90
C ILE A 370 -0.32 2.43 -14.26
N GLY A 371 0.27 3.41 -13.58
CA GLY A 371 -0.44 4.56 -13.03
C GLY A 371 -1.21 5.34 -14.10
N SER A 372 -0.58 5.63 -15.24
CA SER A 372 -1.20 6.33 -16.37
C SER A 372 -2.35 5.53 -17.01
N ILE A 373 -2.21 4.20 -17.10
CA ILE A 373 -3.28 3.32 -17.60
C ILE A 373 -4.46 3.32 -16.63
N THR A 374 -4.18 3.25 -15.34
CA THR A 374 -5.22 3.32 -14.30
C THR A 374 -5.97 4.65 -14.39
N GLU A 375 -5.26 5.78 -14.51
CA GLU A 375 -5.87 7.10 -14.73
C GLU A 375 -6.79 7.10 -15.95
N TYR A 376 -6.36 6.54 -17.07
CA TYR A 376 -7.17 6.47 -18.29
C TYR A 376 -8.50 5.74 -18.09
N TYR A 377 -8.51 4.66 -17.30
CA TYR A 377 -9.73 3.88 -17.07
C TYR A 377 -10.62 4.42 -15.94
N THR A 378 -10.07 5.19 -15.02
CA THR A 378 -10.79 5.64 -13.80
C THR A 378 -11.17 7.11 -13.81
N SER A 379 -10.39 8.00 -14.48
CA SER A 379 -10.65 9.44 -14.44
C SER A 379 -11.83 9.85 -15.34
N ASP A 380 -12.60 10.80 -14.85
CA ASP A 380 -13.71 11.48 -15.55
C ASP A 380 -13.28 12.30 -16.78
N LYS A 381 -11.98 12.56 -16.93
CA LYS A 381 -11.41 13.21 -18.13
C LYS A 381 -11.51 12.35 -19.38
N TYR A 382 -11.55 11.02 -19.22
CA TYR A 382 -11.43 10.05 -20.30
C TYR A 382 -12.74 9.32 -20.63
N LYS A 383 -12.78 8.76 -21.85
CA LYS A 383 -13.96 8.08 -22.41
C LYS A 383 -14.52 6.91 -21.56
N PRO A 384 -13.72 6.04 -20.92
CA PRO A 384 -14.27 4.90 -20.19
C PRO A 384 -15.25 5.34 -19.11
N THR A 385 -14.85 6.27 -18.23
CA THR A 385 -15.65 6.78 -17.12
C THR A 385 -16.87 7.60 -17.62
N LYS A 386 -16.69 8.44 -18.65
CA LYS A 386 -17.80 9.17 -19.25
C LYS A 386 -18.88 8.25 -19.80
N LYS A 387 -18.47 7.18 -20.52
CA LYS A 387 -19.40 6.17 -21.02
C LYS A 387 -20.07 5.36 -19.90
N LEU A 388 -19.43 5.23 -18.74
CA LEU A 388 -20.03 4.61 -17.59
C LEU A 388 -21.13 5.51 -17.01
N ALA A 389 -20.85 6.82 -16.89
CA ALA A 389 -21.85 7.82 -16.48
C ALA A 389 -23.05 7.88 -17.43
N GLU A 390 -22.82 7.80 -18.75
CA GLU A 390 -23.90 7.72 -19.75
C GLU A 390 -24.80 6.48 -19.52
N MET A 391 -24.25 5.34 -19.11
CA MET A 391 -25.03 4.13 -18.82
C MET A 391 -25.93 4.27 -17.59
N ALA A 392 -25.66 5.22 -16.71
CA ALA A 392 -26.50 5.48 -15.54
C ALA A 392 -27.90 5.99 -15.93
N ILE A 393 -28.06 6.53 -17.11
CA ILE A 393 -29.38 6.93 -17.66
C ILE A 393 -30.28 5.71 -17.87
N GLU A 394 -29.69 4.57 -18.23
CA GLU A 394 -30.39 3.31 -18.48
C GLU A 394 -30.68 2.52 -17.19
N GLY A 395 -30.05 2.89 -16.06
CA GLY A 395 -30.29 2.30 -14.74
C GLY A 395 -29.13 1.48 -14.16
N GLU A 396 -29.31 0.99 -12.93
CA GLU A 396 -28.24 0.39 -12.11
C GLU A 396 -27.59 -0.85 -12.75
N ALA A 397 -28.39 -1.73 -13.36
CA ALA A 397 -27.88 -2.95 -13.99
C ALA A 397 -26.90 -2.65 -15.14
N PHE A 398 -27.16 -1.59 -15.91
CA PHE A 398 -26.26 -1.14 -16.96
C PHE A 398 -24.99 -0.54 -16.41
N VAL A 399 -25.06 0.23 -15.34
CA VAL A 399 -23.89 0.79 -14.63
C VAL A 399 -22.99 -0.35 -14.16
N ILE A 400 -23.52 -1.32 -13.39
CA ILE A 400 -22.75 -2.43 -12.84
C ILE A 400 -22.09 -3.25 -13.96
N THR A 401 -22.85 -3.66 -14.98
CA THR A 401 -22.33 -4.47 -16.10
C THR A 401 -21.26 -3.71 -16.90
N LYS A 402 -21.45 -2.40 -17.07
CA LYS A 402 -20.46 -1.58 -17.78
C LYS A 402 -19.18 -1.38 -16.99
N GLY A 403 -19.29 -1.17 -15.67
CA GLY A 403 -18.15 -1.09 -14.77
C GLY A 403 -17.34 -2.39 -14.75
N ASP A 404 -17.99 -3.55 -14.76
CA ASP A 404 -17.34 -4.85 -14.88
C ASP A 404 -16.56 -4.99 -16.19
N ALA A 405 -17.15 -4.55 -17.28
CA ALA A 405 -16.47 -4.56 -18.57
C ALA A 405 -15.26 -3.61 -18.62
N ILE A 406 -15.34 -2.46 -17.98
CA ILE A 406 -14.22 -1.50 -17.86
C ILE A 406 -13.12 -2.12 -17.01
N GLY A 407 -13.44 -2.63 -15.82
CA GLY A 407 -12.50 -3.29 -14.92
C GLY A 407 -11.76 -4.42 -15.63
N SER A 408 -12.47 -5.33 -16.32
CA SER A 408 -11.86 -6.45 -17.05
C SER A 408 -10.92 -5.98 -18.16
N ARG A 409 -11.29 -4.94 -18.93
CA ARG A 409 -10.43 -4.40 -19.99
C ARG A 409 -9.18 -3.71 -19.45
N SER A 410 -9.27 -3.11 -18.29
CA SER A 410 -8.17 -2.35 -17.69
C SER A 410 -7.01 -3.23 -17.21
N THR A 411 -7.21 -4.54 -17.06
CA THR A 411 -6.19 -5.47 -16.54
C THR A 411 -5.11 -5.80 -17.58
N LEU A 412 -5.45 -5.85 -18.87
CA LEU A 412 -4.59 -6.41 -19.91
C LEU A 412 -3.26 -5.66 -20.04
N LEU A 413 -3.30 -4.34 -20.20
CA LEU A 413 -2.10 -3.55 -20.45
C LEU A 413 -1.14 -3.52 -19.24
N PRO A 414 -1.61 -3.32 -17.99
CA PRO A 414 -0.74 -3.42 -16.82
C PRO A 414 -0.06 -4.78 -16.70
N ILE A 415 -0.79 -5.87 -16.91
CA ILE A 415 -0.24 -7.23 -16.81
C ILE A 415 0.81 -7.48 -17.92
N LEU A 416 0.55 -7.01 -19.14
CA LEU A 416 1.53 -7.08 -20.24
C LEU A 416 2.82 -6.30 -19.88
N ILE A 417 2.70 -5.11 -19.32
CA ILE A 417 3.86 -4.30 -18.89
C ILE A 417 4.65 -5.03 -17.81
N ILE A 418 3.97 -5.56 -16.78
CA ILE A 418 4.61 -6.35 -15.72
C ILE A 418 5.34 -7.56 -16.33
N GLY A 419 4.66 -8.35 -17.16
CA GLY A 419 5.23 -9.54 -17.77
C GLY A 419 6.45 -9.25 -18.66
N ILE A 420 6.38 -8.21 -19.48
CA ILE A 420 7.49 -7.76 -20.33
C ILE A 420 8.68 -7.27 -19.48
N ALA A 421 8.41 -6.46 -18.46
CA ALA A 421 9.47 -5.93 -17.58
C ALA A 421 10.17 -7.05 -16.80
N LEU A 422 9.42 -8.03 -16.26
CA LEU A 422 9.97 -9.20 -15.59
C LEU A 422 10.81 -10.05 -16.54
N PHE A 423 10.30 -10.30 -17.76
CA PHE A 423 11.02 -11.08 -18.77
C PHE A 423 12.34 -10.40 -19.18
N ILE A 424 12.33 -9.10 -19.47
CA ILE A 424 13.52 -8.36 -19.89
C ILE A 424 14.51 -8.27 -18.71
N SER A 425 14.03 -7.94 -17.49
CA SER A 425 14.90 -7.88 -16.30
C SER A 425 15.57 -9.21 -15.99
N GLY A 426 14.81 -10.31 -16.11
CA GLY A 426 15.33 -11.66 -15.95
C GLY A 426 16.37 -12.05 -17.01
N LYS A 427 16.22 -11.56 -18.24
CA LYS A 427 17.20 -11.80 -19.32
C LYS A 427 18.46 -10.94 -19.20
N ILE A 428 18.37 -9.76 -18.59
CA ILE A 428 19.49 -8.79 -18.48
C ILE A 428 20.32 -9.00 -17.22
N SER A 429 19.68 -9.42 -16.13
CA SER A 429 20.33 -9.51 -14.80
C SER A 429 19.91 -10.74 -14.00
N GLY A 430 19.37 -11.76 -14.65
CA GLY A 430 18.91 -12.98 -13.99
C GLY A 430 17.81 -12.73 -12.95
N THR A 431 17.67 -13.64 -12.00
CA THR A 431 16.69 -13.51 -10.91
C THR A 431 16.92 -12.28 -10.04
N TYR A 432 18.16 -11.85 -9.88
CA TYR A 432 18.51 -10.61 -9.18
C TYR A 432 17.92 -9.38 -9.88
N GLY A 433 17.93 -9.34 -11.21
CA GLY A 433 17.32 -8.25 -11.99
C GLY A 433 15.82 -8.11 -11.79
N ILE A 434 15.11 -9.21 -11.57
CA ILE A 434 13.68 -9.19 -11.26
C ILE A 434 13.42 -8.42 -9.95
N ALA A 435 14.19 -8.71 -8.91
CA ALA A 435 14.04 -8.02 -7.63
C ALA A 435 14.48 -6.55 -7.69
N ILE A 436 15.55 -6.24 -8.45
CA ILE A 436 15.97 -4.85 -8.68
C ILE A 436 14.92 -4.07 -9.49
N SER A 437 14.21 -4.70 -10.43
CA SER A 437 13.10 -4.07 -11.13
C SER A 437 11.94 -3.73 -10.18
N ALA A 438 11.58 -4.66 -9.30
CA ALA A 438 10.59 -4.41 -8.25
C ALA A 438 10.98 -3.21 -7.35
N LEU A 439 12.24 -3.18 -6.92
CA LEU A 439 12.76 -2.07 -6.12
C LEU A 439 12.83 -0.76 -6.92
N GLY A 440 13.17 -0.83 -8.22
CA GLY A 440 13.14 0.32 -9.12
C GLY A 440 11.77 0.99 -9.12
N MET A 441 10.69 0.20 -9.26
CA MET A 441 9.32 0.70 -9.17
C MET A 441 9.04 1.38 -7.83
N LEU A 442 9.45 0.78 -6.73
CA LEU A 442 9.21 1.31 -5.38
C LEU A 442 10.23 2.39 -4.94
N SER A 443 11.25 2.68 -5.73
CA SER A 443 12.30 3.64 -5.36
C SER A 443 11.77 5.06 -5.12
N PHE A 444 10.69 5.46 -5.78
CA PHE A 444 10.05 6.78 -5.61
C PHE A 444 8.71 6.71 -4.87
N VAL A 445 8.48 5.65 -4.09
CA VAL A 445 7.26 5.41 -3.32
C VAL A 445 6.93 6.56 -2.34
N GLY A 446 7.95 7.21 -1.77
CA GLY A 446 7.74 8.35 -0.88
C GLY A 446 7.01 9.52 -1.54
N ALA A 447 7.30 9.83 -2.81
CA ALA A 447 6.60 10.85 -3.57
C ALA A 447 5.18 10.38 -3.96
N THR A 448 5.05 9.15 -4.42
CA THR A 448 3.76 8.59 -4.83
C THR A 448 2.77 8.54 -3.65
N VAL A 449 3.19 8.03 -2.49
CA VAL A 449 2.34 8.00 -1.27
C VAL A 449 2.02 9.40 -0.77
N SER A 450 2.94 10.37 -0.91
CA SER A 450 2.67 11.76 -0.53
C SER A 450 1.53 12.39 -1.33
N ILE A 451 1.46 12.04 -2.61
CA ILE A 451 0.44 12.52 -3.53
C ILE A 451 -0.85 11.72 -3.38
N ASP A 452 -0.75 10.43 -3.11
CA ASP A 452 -1.90 9.58 -2.82
C ASP A 452 -2.60 10.01 -1.53
N ALA A 453 -1.86 10.22 -0.45
CA ALA A 453 -2.39 10.71 0.82
C ALA A 453 -2.99 12.13 0.76
N PHE A 454 -2.70 12.91 -0.30
CA PHE A 454 -3.38 14.18 -0.56
C PHE A 454 -4.87 13.96 -0.82
N GLY A 455 -5.27 12.87 -1.50
CA GLY A 455 -6.66 12.56 -1.84
C GLY A 455 -7.57 12.50 -0.61
N PRO A 456 -7.38 11.56 0.34
CA PRO A 456 -8.20 11.47 1.55
C PRO A 456 -8.16 12.73 2.43
N ILE A 457 -7.07 13.49 2.41
CA ILE A 457 -7.01 14.79 3.12
C ILE A 457 -7.93 15.82 2.44
N ALA A 458 -7.97 15.83 1.12
CA ALA A 458 -8.81 16.76 0.35
C ALA A 458 -10.29 16.40 0.48
N ASP A 459 -10.63 15.12 0.41
CA ASP A 459 -11.96 14.58 0.59
C ASP A 459 -12.52 14.92 1.98
N ASN A 460 -11.82 14.56 3.03
CA ASN A 460 -12.18 14.93 4.41
C ASN A 460 -12.26 16.45 4.62
N ALA A 461 -11.48 17.27 3.92
CA ALA A 461 -11.61 18.72 3.98
C ALA A 461 -12.91 19.20 3.31
N GLY A 462 -13.36 18.53 2.26
CA GLY A 462 -14.65 18.73 1.61
C GLY A 462 -15.81 18.39 2.51
N GLY A 463 -15.82 17.18 3.08
CA GLY A 463 -16.83 16.74 4.03
C GLY A 463 -16.91 17.64 5.28
N LEU A 464 -15.76 18.07 5.82
CA LEU A 464 -15.73 19.06 6.90
C LEU A 464 -16.32 20.42 6.50
N ALA A 465 -16.10 20.87 5.26
CA ALA A 465 -16.69 22.12 4.77
C ALA A 465 -18.21 22.03 4.67
N GLU A 466 -18.75 20.87 4.26
CA GLU A 466 -20.19 20.59 4.23
C GLU A 466 -20.76 20.47 5.65
N SER A 467 -20.20 19.60 6.48
CA SER A 467 -20.67 19.35 7.85
C SER A 467 -20.63 20.59 8.77
N CYS A 468 -19.69 21.50 8.53
CA CYS A 468 -19.58 22.77 9.26
C CYS A 468 -20.27 23.93 8.54
N HIS A 469 -21.11 23.67 7.56
CA HIS A 469 -21.91 24.67 6.82
C HIS A 469 -21.12 25.89 6.33
N LEU A 470 -19.91 25.64 5.77
CA LEU A 470 -19.06 26.71 5.26
C LEU A 470 -19.67 27.34 3.98
N GLU A 471 -19.23 28.57 3.64
CA GLU A 471 -19.72 29.27 2.46
C GLU A 471 -19.55 28.45 1.18
N HIS A 472 -20.49 28.50 0.27
CA HIS A 472 -20.48 27.78 -1.01
C HIS A 472 -19.18 27.96 -1.82
N LYS A 473 -18.53 29.13 -1.73
CA LYS A 473 -17.22 29.38 -2.37
C LYS A 473 -16.12 28.50 -1.84
N VAL A 474 -16.18 28.13 -0.55
CA VAL A 474 -15.20 27.21 0.07
C VAL A 474 -15.43 25.83 -0.47
N ARG A 475 -16.70 25.39 -0.57
CA ARG A 475 -17.08 24.10 -1.12
C ARG A 475 -16.59 23.91 -2.56
N ILE A 476 -16.72 24.91 -3.43
CA ILE A 476 -16.20 24.87 -4.81
C ILE A 476 -14.70 24.57 -4.82
N ILE A 477 -13.93 25.12 -3.88
CA ILE A 477 -12.48 24.88 -3.79
C ILE A 477 -12.19 23.45 -3.29
N THR A 478 -12.87 23.03 -2.23
CA THR A 478 -12.66 21.68 -1.67
C THR A 478 -13.12 20.59 -2.63
N ASP A 479 -14.23 20.77 -3.35
CA ASP A 479 -14.69 19.83 -4.39
C ASP A 479 -13.68 19.73 -5.54
N LYS A 480 -13.03 20.84 -5.90
CA LYS A 480 -11.97 20.81 -6.89
C LYS A 480 -10.72 20.06 -6.41
N LEU A 481 -10.35 20.22 -5.13
CA LEU A 481 -9.27 19.45 -4.52
C LEU A 481 -9.60 17.96 -4.47
N ASP A 482 -10.82 17.63 -4.08
CA ASP A 482 -11.30 16.24 -4.03
C ASP A 482 -11.27 15.58 -5.42
N SER A 483 -11.75 16.25 -6.46
CA SER A 483 -11.63 15.75 -7.85
C SER A 483 -10.19 15.45 -8.27
N VAL A 484 -9.24 16.33 -7.88
CA VAL A 484 -7.80 16.07 -8.10
C VAL A 484 -7.32 14.92 -7.24
N GLY A 485 -7.75 14.85 -5.98
CA GLY A 485 -7.43 13.80 -5.02
C GLY A 485 -7.84 12.42 -5.51
N ASN A 486 -9.05 12.27 -6.02
CA ASN A 486 -9.55 11.00 -6.57
C ASN A 486 -8.75 10.53 -7.78
N THR A 487 -8.33 11.45 -8.65
CA THR A 487 -7.47 11.12 -9.78
C THR A 487 -6.09 10.65 -9.31
N THR A 488 -5.47 11.33 -8.35
CA THR A 488 -4.16 10.97 -7.82
C THR A 488 -4.23 9.69 -6.99
N ALA A 489 -5.28 9.47 -6.21
CA ALA A 489 -5.51 8.23 -5.46
C ALA A 489 -5.71 7.02 -6.37
N ALA A 490 -6.41 7.19 -7.50
CA ALA A 490 -6.54 6.12 -8.50
C ALA A 490 -5.19 5.73 -9.09
N ILE A 491 -4.33 6.70 -9.43
CA ILE A 491 -2.96 6.48 -9.90
C ILE A 491 -2.15 5.77 -8.82
N GLY A 492 -2.23 6.20 -7.57
CA GLY A 492 -1.57 5.61 -6.41
C GLY A 492 -1.97 4.15 -6.18
N LYS A 493 -3.27 3.83 -6.27
CA LYS A 493 -3.77 2.45 -6.16
C LYS A 493 -3.26 1.56 -7.31
N GLY A 494 -3.25 2.06 -8.55
CA GLY A 494 -2.67 1.33 -9.68
C GLY A 494 -1.17 1.05 -9.50
N PHE A 495 -0.43 2.04 -8.99
CA PHE A 495 0.98 1.89 -8.63
C PHE A 495 1.17 0.87 -7.50
N ALA A 496 0.35 0.90 -6.44
CA ALA A 496 0.41 -0.04 -5.33
C ALA A 496 0.20 -1.49 -5.81
N ILE A 497 -0.84 -1.75 -6.62
CA ILE A 497 -1.13 -3.08 -7.19
C ILE A 497 0.03 -3.56 -8.09
N GLY A 498 0.54 -2.69 -8.96
CA GLY A 498 1.68 -3.03 -9.82
C GLY A 498 2.94 -3.35 -9.01
N SER A 499 3.24 -2.58 -7.97
CA SER A 499 4.40 -2.80 -7.10
C SER A 499 4.25 -4.08 -6.27
N ALA A 500 3.05 -4.39 -5.80
CA ALA A 500 2.75 -5.64 -5.10
C ALA A 500 2.94 -6.86 -6.00
N ALA A 501 2.59 -6.75 -7.29
CA ALA A 501 2.83 -7.79 -8.27
C ALA A 501 4.33 -8.09 -8.44
N PHE A 502 5.15 -7.04 -8.62
CA PHE A 502 6.61 -7.18 -8.70
C PHE A 502 7.22 -7.72 -7.41
N ALA A 503 6.76 -7.24 -6.25
CA ALA A 503 7.21 -7.70 -4.95
C ALA A 503 6.88 -9.18 -4.73
N ALA A 504 5.65 -9.61 -5.02
CA ALA A 504 5.22 -11.00 -4.89
C ALA A 504 6.05 -11.93 -5.78
N VAL A 505 6.29 -11.58 -7.05
CA VAL A 505 7.14 -12.38 -7.94
C VAL A 505 8.57 -12.46 -7.41
N SER A 506 9.14 -11.35 -6.93
CA SER A 506 10.49 -11.33 -6.33
C SER A 506 10.58 -12.21 -5.09
N LEU A 507 9.56 -12.19 -4.23
CA LEU A 507 9.46 -13.05 -3.06
C LEU A 507 9.32 -14.53 -3.43
N ILE A 508 8.57 -14.86 -4.50
CA ILE A 508 8.47 -16.24 -5.00
C ILE A 508 9.82 -16.73 -5.53
N VAL A 509 10.54 -15.90 -6.29
CA VAL A 509 11.89 -16.21 -6.76
C VAL A 509 12.85 -16.44 -5.59
N ALA A 510 12.81 -15.59 -4.57
CA ALA A 510 13.58 -15.77 -3.35
C ALA A 510 13.21 -17.07 -2.61
N TYR A 511 11.91 -17.39 -2.54
CA TYR A 511 11.40 -18.62 -1.94
C TYR A 511 11.96 -19.87 -2.63
N VAL A 512 11.93 -19.92 -3.95
CA VAL A 512 12.48 -21.04 -4.72
C VAL A 512 13.98 -21.16 -4.49
N GLY A 513 14.72 -20.05 -4.47
CA GLY A 513 16.15 -20.02 -4.15
C GLY A 513 16.48 -20.57 -2.76
N ASN A 514 15.64 -20.30 -1.75
CA ASN A 514 15.90 -20.69 -0.36
C ASN A 514 15.86 -22.21 -0.11
N TYR A 515 15.12 -22.97 -0.90
CA TYR A 515 15.07 -24.44 -0.75
C TYR A 515 15.86 -25.21 -1.83
N THR A 516 16.41 -24.51 -2.82
CA THR A 516 17.19 -25.14 -3.89
C THR A 516 18.53 -25.69 -3.35
N ALA A 517 18.87 -26.92 -3.71
CA ALA A 517 20.10 -27.55 -3.28
C ALA A 517 21.33 -26.89 -3.94
N LYS A 518 22.47 -26.97 -3.25
CA LYS A 518 23.72 -26.42 -3.75
C LYS A 518 24.11 -27.05 -5.10
N GLY A 519 24.36 -26.20 -6.10
CA GLY A 519 24.71 -26.61 -7.47
C GLY A 519 23.52 -26.90 -8.38
N GLU A 520 22.30 -26.74 -7.90
CA GLU A 520 21.09 -26.89 -8.70
C GLU A 520 20.52 -25.52 -9.07
N GLU A 521 19.88 -25.40 -10.23
CA GLU A 521 19.15 -24.19 -10.61
C GLU A 521 17.84 -24.05 -9.81
N PRO A 522 17.47 -22.82 -9.36
CA PRO A 522 16.23 -22.59 -8.62
C PRO A 522 15.03 -22.65 -9.57
N VAL A 523 14.51 -23.84 -9.80
CA VAL A 523 13.39 -24.10 -10.72
C VAL A 523 12.20 -24.68 -9.98
N LEU A 524 11.02 -24.08 -10.17
CA LEU A 524 9.75 -24.65 -9.79
C LEU A 524 9.07 -25.27 -11.02
N ASN A 525 8.95 -26.60 -11.03
CA ASN A 525 8.34 -27.33 -12.15
C ASN A 525 6.81 -27.23 -12.09
N ILE A 526 6.23 -26.31 -12.85
CA ILE A 526 4.78 -26.10 -12.92
C ILE A 526 3.99 -27.27 -13.51
N ALA A 527 4.64 -28.23 -14.16
CA ALA A 527 4.00 -29.46 -14.64
C ALA A 527 3.92 -30.57 -13.58
N SER A 528 4.56 -30.39 -12.43
CA SER A 528 4.42 -31.30 -11.28
C SER A 528 3.00 -31.28 -10.72
N PHE A 529 2.39 -32.46 -10.50
CA PHE A 529 1.05 -32.57 -9.93
C PHE A 529 0.91 -31.88 -8.56
N ILE A 530 1.96 -31.87 -7.74
CA ILE A 530 2.00 -31.20 -6.44
C ILE A 530 1.90 -29.68 -6.63
N VAL A 531 2.67 -29.13 -7.57
CA VAL A 531 2.67 -27.68 -7.87
C VAL A 531 1.33 -27.26 -8.49
N VAL A 532 0.77 -28.07 -9.41
CA VAL A 532 -0.56 -27.81 -9.99
C VAL A 532 -1.64 -27.83 -8.93
N ALA A 533 -1.63 -28.82 -8.03
CA ALA A 533 -2.60 -28.92 -6.94
C ALA A 533 -2.51 -27.70 -6.01
N GLY A 534 -1.28 -27.31 -5.62
CA GLY A 534 -1.04 -26.08 -4.85
C GLY A 534 -1.55 -24.84 -5.57
N GLY A 535 -1.29 -24.73 -6.89
CA GLY A 535 -1.72 -23.60 -7.72
C GLY A 535 -3.24 -23.43 -7.79
N LEU A 536 -3.97 -24.52 -7.98
CA LEU A 536 -5.44 -24.51 -7.99
C LEU A 536 -6.01 -24.06 -6.63
N ILE A 537 -5.42 -24.56 -5.54
CA ILE A 537 -5.82 -24.16 -4.18
C ILE A 537 -5.49 -22.68 -3.95
N GLY A 538 -4.29 -22.22 -4.34
CA GLY A 538 -3.87 -20.83 -4.22
C GLY A 538 -4.82 -19.88 -4.96
N GLY A 539 -5.19 -20.21 -6.20
CA GLY A 539 -6.16 -19.44 -6.97
C GLY A 539 -7.56 -19.41 -6.31
N ALA A 540 -8.06 -20.56 -5.86
CA ALA A 540 -9.34 -20.64 -5.17
C ALA A 540 -9.39 -19.84 -3.86
N LEU A 541 -8.26 -19.78 -3.14
CA LEU A 541 -8.16 -18.99 -1.91
C LEU A 541 -8.34 -17.49 -2.14
N ILE A 542 -7.86 -16.96 -3.26
CA ILE A 542 -8.04 -15.55 -3.64
C ILE A 542 -9.51 -15.22 -3.83
N GLU A 543 -10.27 -16.10 -4.49
CA GLU A 543 -11.72 -15.93 -4.69
C GLU A 543 -12.48 -16.01 -3.35
N TYR A 544 -12.14 -17.01 -2.52
CA TYR A 544 -12.76 -17.17 -1.22
C TYR A 544 -12.47 -15.99 -0.27
N PHE A 545 -11.22 -15.53 -0.25
CA PHE A 545 -10.82 -14.35 0.53
C PHE A 545 -11.57 -13.10 0.06
N SER A 546 -11.69 -12.89 -1.26
CA SER A 546 -12.43 -11.77 -1.83
C SER A 546 -13.91 -11.79 -1.43
N ALA A 547 -14.56 -12.96 -1.50
CA ALA A 547 -15.95 -13.14 -1.09
C ALA A 547 -16.14 -12.83 0.40
N MET A 548 -15.28 -13.37 1.24
CA MET A 548 -15.33 -13.17 2.70
C MET A 548 -15.17 -11.69 3.09
N LEU A 549 -14.28 -10.95 2.44
CA LEU A 549 -14.11 -9.51 2.70
C LEU A 549 -15.36 -8.73 2.29
N THR A 550 -15.93 -9.03 1.12
CA THR A 550 -17.14 -8.39 0.63
C THR A 550 -18.30 -8.61 1.60
N ASP A 551 -18.57 -9.88 2.00
CA ASP A 551 -19.64 -10.21 2.96
C ASP A 551 -19.44 -9.50 4.29
N ASN A 552 -18.20 -9.51 4.82
CA ASN A 552 -17.87 -8.85 6.08
C ASN A 552 -18.17 -7.34 6.04
N THR A 553 -17.87 -6.67 4.93
CA THR A 553 -18.10 -5.23 4.78
C THR A 553 -19.58 -4.90 4.69
N ILE A 554 -20.34 -5.63 3.87
CA ILE A 554 -21.78 -5.41 3.71
C ILE A 554 -22.56 -5.70 5.01
N GLU A 555 -22.22 -6.78 5.73
CA GLU A 555 -22.82 -7.07 7.03
C GLU A 555 -22.51 -5.97 8.05
N SER A 556 -21.27 -5.46 8.08
CA SER A 556 -20.87 -4.37 8.98
C SER A 556 -21.59 -3.07 8.63
N ALA A 557 -21.69 -2.74 7.33
CA ALA A 557 -22.40 -1.56 6.84
C ALA A 557 -23.89 -1.59 7.22
N LYS A 558 -24.55 -2.74 7.04
CA LYS A 558 -25.94 -2.91 7.45
C LYS A 558 -26.15 -2.69 8.94
N LEU A 559 -25.29 -3.28 9.78
CA LEU A 559 -25.39 -3.11 11.24
C LEU A 559 -25.20 -1.64 11.65
N MET A 560 -24.27 -0.95 11.00
CA MET A 560 -24.01 0.47 11.25
C MET A 560 -25.18 1.36 10.77
N ALA A 561 -25.76 1.06 9.60
CA ALA A 561 -26.92 1.78 9.09
C ALA A 561 -28.15 1.60 10.01
N ASP A 562 -28.40 0.40 10.49
CA ASP A 562 -29.52 0.12 11.39
C ASP A 562 -29.35 0.80 12.76
N GLU A 563 -28.13 0.92 13.26
CA GLU A 563 -27.86 1.65 14.51
C GLU A 563 -27.94 3.16 14.32
N GLY A 564 -27.40 3.69 13.19
CA GLY A 564 -27.54 5.10 12.84
C GLY A 564 -28.99 5.53 12.69
N ASP A 565 -29.85 4.70 12.09
CA ASP A 565 -31.28 4.93 11.94
C ASP A 565 -32.00 5.04 13.29
N LYS A 566 -31.65 4.16 14.26
CA LYS A 566 -32.14 4.28 15.64
C LYS A 566 -31.72 5.60 16.30
N MET A 567 -30.49 6.05 16.06
CA MET A 567 -30.01 7.33 16.59
C MET A 567 -30.74 8.51 15.96
N LEU A 568 -30.96 8.50 14.65
CA LEU A 568 -31.75 9.51 13.95
C LEU A 568 -33.20 9.56 14.41
N SER A 569 -33.76 8.41 14.80
CA SER A 569 -35.13 8.33 15.38
C SER A 569 -35.22 8.92 16.78
N THR A 570 -34.11 9.31 17.42
CA THR A 570 -34.11 9.98 18.72
C THR A 570 -34.68 11.41 18.56
N PRO A 571 -35.66 11.80 19.40
CA PRO A 571 -36.27 13.13 19.29
C PRO A 571 -35.25 14.28 19.36
N GLY A 572 -35.26 15.16 18.37
CA GLY A 572 -34.38 16.32 18.28
C GLY A 572 -33.10 16.10 17.46
N VAL A 573 -32.74 14.86 17.08
CA VAL A 573 -31.56 14.61 16.27
C VAL A 573 -31.80 15.04 14.82
N LEU A 574 -32.88 14.61 14.21
CA LEU A 574 -33.26 15.01 12.84
C LEU A 574 -33.44 16.53 12.70
N GLU A 575 -33.91 17.18 13.75
CA GLU A 575 -34.07 18.66 13.78
C GLU A 575 -32.75 19.39 14.12
N GLY A 576 -31.64 18.68 14.29
CA GLY A 576 -30.35 19.27 14.63
C GLY A 576 -30.23 19.86 16.04
N LYS A 577 -31.23 19.60 16.92
CA LYS A 577 -31.27 20.13 18.30
C LYS A 577 -30.44 19.29 19.28
N VAL A 578 -30.25 18.01 18.98
CA VAL A 578 -29.51 17.04 19.79
C VAL A 578 -28.46 16.41 18.91
N LYS A 579 -27.21 16.40 19.36
CA LYS A 579 -26.13 15.71 18.65
C LYS A 579 -26.23 14.21 18.88
N PRO A 580 -26.02 13.35 17.83
CA PRO A 580 -25.97 11.90 17.99
C PRO A 580 -24.74 11.45 18.79
N ASP A 581 -24.79 10.23 19.32
CA ASP A 581 -23.66 9.63 20.02
C ASP A 581 -22.65 9.02 19.03
N TYR A 582 -21.81 9.86 18.46
CA TYR A 582 -20.76 9.46 17.53
C TYR A 582 -19.83 8.39 18.10
N ASN A 583 -19.48 8.46 19.41
CA ASN A 583 -18.54 7.54 20.04
C ASN A 583 -19.07 6.10 20.07
N LYS A 584 -20.37 5.93 20.26
CA LYS A 584 -21.01 4.60 20.22
C LYS A 584 -20.86 3.98 18.84
N LEU A 585 -21.12 4.73 17.78
CA LEU A 585 -21.00 4.23 16.41
C LEU A 585 -19.58 3.95 16.02
N ILE A 586 -18.64 4.84 16.33
CA ILE A 586 -17.19 4.66 16.11
C ILE A 586 -16.69 3.39 16.82
N GLY A 587 -17.09 3.21 18.08
CA GLY A 587 -16.73 2.03 18.87
C GLY A 587 -17.30 0.74 18.28
N MET A 588 -18.54 0.77 17.75
CA MET A 588 -19.17 -0.37 17.09
C MET A 588 -18.45 -0.70 15.78
N ALA A 589 -18.16 0.28 14.93
CA ALA A 589 -17.43 0.12 13.68
C ALA A 589 -16.04 -0.50 13.91
N ALA A 590 -15.28 0.05 14.88
CA ALA A 590 -13.95 -0.46 15.24
C ALA A 590 -14.02 -1.91 15.72
N ASN A 591 -14.98 -2.24 16.57
CA ASN A 591 -15.13 -3.59 17.11
C ASN A 591 -15.53 -4.61 16.03
N GLN A 592 -16.43 -4.23 15.11
CA GLN A 592 -16.78 -5.06 13.97
C GLN A 592 -15.59 -5.30 13.04
N ALA A 593 -14.86 -4.25 12.68
CA ALA A 593 -13.68 -4.33 11.82
C ALA A 593 -12.63 -5.29 12.41
N LEU A 594 -12.27 -5.11 13.68
CA LEU A 594 -11.30 -5.95 14.37
C LEU A 594 -11.75 -7.42 14.48
N LYS A 595 -13.05 -7.67 14.69
CA LYS A 595 -13.60 -9.02 14.79
C LYS A 595 -13.61 -9.75 13.44
N LYS A 596 -13.97 -9.02 12.38
CA LYS A 596 -14.10 -9.55 11.02
C LYS A 596 -12.76 -9.76 10.31
N MET A 597 -11.68 -9.13 10.76
CA MET A 597 -10.35 -9.32 10.17
C MET A 597 -9.66 -10.63 10.60
N VAL A 598 -10.09 -11.26 11.71
CA VAL A 598 -9.36 -12.42 12.29
C VAL A 598 -9.25 -13.56 11.30
N VAL A 599 -10.39 -14.00 10.73
CA VAL A 599 -10.40 -15.15 9.82
C VAL A 599 -9.60 -14.90 8.54
N PRO A 600 -9.76 -13.75 7.82
CA PRO A 600 -8.95 -13.43 6.67
C PRO A 600 -7.44 -13.46 6.95
N SER A 601 -7.03 -12.88 8.08
CA SER A 601 -5.62 -12.81 8.47
C SER A 601 -5.04 -14.17 8.82
N VAL A 602 -5.80 -15.00 9.53
CA VAL A 602 -5.39 -16.38 9.85
C VAL A 602 -5.22 -17.22 8.58
N LEU A 603 -6.11 -17.07 7.61
CA LEU A 603 -6.00 -17.79 6.34
C LEU A 603 -4.69 -17.44 5.60
N ALA A 604 -4.35 -16.15 5.49
CA ALA A 604 -3.13 -15.71 4.83
C ALA A 604 -1.85 -16.30 5.45
N LEU A 605 -1.83 -16.42 6.78
CA LEU A 605 -0.66 -16.87 7.51
C LEU A 605 -0.59 -18.40 7.64
N CYS A 606 -1.71 -19.05 7.93
CA CYS A 606 -1.71 -20.48 8.27
C CYS A 606 -1.69 -21.40 7.04
N ILE A 607 -2.25 -20.98 5.90
CA ILE A 607 -2.32 -21.84 4.71
C ILE A 607 -0.96 -22.23 4.17
N PRO A 608 0.01 -21.32 3.93
CA PRO A 608 1.34 -21.72 3.49
C PRO A 608 2.05 -22.56 4.55
N VAL A 609 1.81 -22.30 5.84
CA VAL A 609 2.41 -23.07 6.95
C VAL A 609 1.89 -24.50 6.96
N ILE A 610 0.57 -24.69 6.94
CA ILE A 610 -0.07 -26.01 6.93
C ILE A 610 0.32 -26.77 5.66
N GLY A 611 0.24 -26.10 4.49
CA GLY A 611 0.61 -26.69 3.22
C GLY A 611 2.08 -27.13 3.17
N GLY A 612 2.99 -26.32 3.73
CA GLY A 612 4.41 -26.61 3.79
C GLY A 612 4.76 -27.83 4.66
N PHE A 613 4.19 -27.92 5.86
CA PHE A 613 4.42 -29.08 6.74
C PHE A 613 3.73 -30.37 6.27
N ILE A 614 2.62 -30.28 5.55
CA ILE A 614 1.93 -31.49 5.04
C ILE A 614 2.54 -31.93 3.70
N PHE A 615 2.65 -31.03 2.72
CA PHE A 615 2.94 -31.35 1.32
C PHE A 615 4.31 -30.84 0.83
N GLY A 616 5.04 -30.09 1.66
CA GLY A 616 6.39 -29.60 1.37
C GLY A 616 6.49 -28.35 0.51
N VAL A 617 7.74 -27.97 0.22
CA VAL A 617 8.12 -26.69 -0.42
C VAL A 617 7.51 -26.49 -1.80
N GLN A 618 7.41 -27.53 -2.63
CA GLN A 618 6.89 -27.40 -4.00
C GLN A 618 5.38 -27.10 -4.02
N PHE A 619 4.62 -27.68 -3.09
CA PHE A 619 3.20 -27.40 -2.95
C PHE A 619 2.95 -25.95 -2.56
N VAL A 620 3.73 -25.42 -1.61
CA VAL A 620 3.65 -24.01 -1.21
C VAL A 620 4.05 -23.10 -2.38
N GLY A 621 5.11 -23.44 -3.12
CA GLY A 621 5.46 -22.74 -4.36
C GLY A 621 4.30 -22.67 -5.35
N GLY A 622 3.56 -23.78 -5.49
CA GLY A 622 2.32 -23.85 -6.28
C GLY A 622 1.27 -22.89 -5.75
N ILE A 623 0.97 -22.89 -4.43
CA ILE A 623 0.02 -21.97 -3.80
C ILE A 623 0.39 -20.52 -4.12
N LEU A 624 1.65 -20.12 -3.93
CA LEU A 624 2.11 -18.75 -4.13
C LEU A 624 1.94 -18.30 -5.60
N ILE A 625 2.31 -19.15 -6.56
CA ILE A 625 2.14 -18.86 -7.98
C ILE A 625 0.67 -18.75 -8.34
N GLY A 626 -0.15 -19.74 -7.96
CA GLY A 626 -1.58 -19.75 -8.26
C GLY A 626 -2.31 -18.56 -7.66
N ALA A 627 -2.03 -18.24 -6.40
CA ALA A 627 -2.57 -17.06 -5.74
C ALA A 627 -2.17 -15.77 -6.48
N THR A 628 -0.90 -15.62 -6.85
CA THR A 628 -0.39 -14.41 -7.52
C THR A 628 -1.01 -14.24 -8.91
N ILE A 629 -1.14 -15.31 -9.70
CA ILE A 629 -1.75 -15.28 -11.04
C ILE A 629 -3.22 -14.85 -10.98
N VAL A 630 -3.95 -15.21 -9.96
CA VAL A 630 -5.36 -14.83 -9.80
C VAL A 630 -5.50 -13.45 -9.13
N ALA A 631 -4.70 -13.17 -8.11
CA ALA A 631 -4.82 -11.94 -7.33
C ALA A 631 -4.49 -10.68 -8.13
N ILE A 632 -3.41 -10.69 -8.94
CA ILE A 632 -2.99 -9.49 -9.69
C ILE A 632 -4.08 -8.99 -10.65
N PRO A 633 -4.61 -9.80 -11.60
CA PRO A 633 -5.68 -9.34 -12.46
C PRO A 633 -6.95 -8.98 -11.68
N ARG A 634 -7.25 -9.71 -10.60
CA ARG A 634 -8.42 -9.40 -9.78
C ARG A 634 -8.28 -8.08 -9.03
N ALA A 635 -7.14 -7.79 -8.44
CA ALA A 635 -6.88 -6.52 -7.77
C ALA A 635 -6.97 -5.33 -8.74
N LEU A 636 -6.37 -5.44 -9.94
CA LEU A 636 -6.48 -4.44 -11.02
C LEU A 636 -7.94 -4.25 -11.45
N PHE A 637 -8.68 -5.34 -11.65
CA PHE A 637 -10.11 -5.29 -11.96
C PHE A 637 -10.89 -4.55 -10.88
N MET A 638 -10.69 -4.93 -9.61
CA MET A 638 -11.40 -4.35 -8.47
C MET A 638 -11.08 -2.86 -8.31
N GLY A 639 -9.80 -2.49 -8.32
CA GLY A 639 -9.34 -1.12 -8.18
C GLY A 639 -9.86 -0.21 -9.28
N ASN A 640 -9.73 -0.65 -10.53
CA ASN A 640 -10.08 0.18 -11.69
C ASN A 640 -11.60 0.25 -11.93
N SER A 641 -12.35 -0.85 -11.73
CA SER A 641 -13.82 -0.79 -11.80
C SER A 641 -14.39 0.11 -10.71
N GLY A 642 -13.90 -0.04 -9.46
CA GLY A 642 -14.35 0.79 -8.34
C GLY A 642 -14.04 2.27 -8.52
N GLY A 643 -12.82 2.61 -8.96
CA GLY A 643 -12.46 4.00 -9.25
C GLY A 643 -13.26 4.61 -10.42
N ALA A 644 -13.64 3.79 -11.42
CA ALA A 644 -14.49 4.25 -12.50
C ALA A 644 -15.94 4.52 -12.05
N PHE A 645 -16.50 3.71 -11.14
CA PHE A 645 -17.82 3.93 -10.56
C PHE A 645 -17.89 5.24 -9.77
N ASP A 646 -16.95 5.47 -8.87
CA ASP A 646 -16.85 6.67 -8.06
C ASP A 646 -16.77 7.94 -8.94
N ASN A 647 -15.82 7.96 -9.88
CA ASN A 647 -15.67 9.11 -10.77
C ASN A 647 -16.82 9.27 -11.76
N ALA A 648 -17.57 8.22 -12.11
CA ALA A 648 -18.80 8.35 -12.89
C ALA A 648 -19.92 9.01 -12.08
N LYS A 649 -20.06 8.71 -10.78
CA LYS A 649 -20.96 9.39 -9.84
C LYS A 649 -20.61 10.89 -9.77
N LYS A 650 -19.34 11.21 -9.52
CA LYS A 650 -18.86 12.61 -9.42
C LYS A 650 -19.03 13.39 -10.73
N TYR A 651 -18.87 12.71 -11.89
CA TYR A 651 -19.13 13.30 -13.20
C TYR A 651 -20.59 13.72 -13.37
N ILE A 652 -21.55 12.94 -12.85
CA ILE A 652 -22.98 13.28 -12.85
C ILE A 652 -23.26 14.41 -11.83
N GLU A 653 -22.68 14.32 -10.64
CA GLU A 653 -22.86 15.31 -9.59
C GLU A 653 -22.36 16.72 -9.97
N SER A 654 -21.31 16.80 -10.79
CA SER A 654 -20.79 18.06 -11.35
C SER A 654 -21.62 18.61 -12.51
N GLU A 655 -22.79 18.01 -12.80
CA GLU A 655 -23.67 18.38 -13.92
C GLU A 655 -23.02 18.29 -15.31
N ALA A 656 -21.89 17.55 -15.41
CA ALA A 656 -21.18 17.33 -16.67
C ALA A 656 -21.92 16.37 -17.61
N LEU A 657 -22.87 15.59 -17.10
CA LEU A 657 -23.80 14.80 -17.91
C LEU A 657 -25.05 15.63 -18.20
N GLU A 658 -25.23 16.05 -19.44
CA GLU A 658 -26.27 16.99 -19.88
C GLU A 658 -27.67 16.51 -19.44
N GLY A 659 -28.41 17.36 -18.73
CA GLY A 659 -29.76 17.08 -18.25
C GLY A 659 -29.84 16.22 -16.97
N HIS A 660 -28.71 15.83 -16.40
CA HIS A 660 -28.65 14.98 -15.20
C HIS A 660 -27.68 15.56 -14.16
N GLY A 661 -28.15 15.68 -12.91
CA GLY A 661 -27.36 16.19 -11.78
C GLY A 661 -27.72 15.44 -10.49
N LYS A 662 -27.28 15.96 -9.34
CA LYS A 662 -27.61 15.41 -8.01
C LYS A 662 -29.13 15.18 -7.85
N GLY A 663 -29.52 14.01 -7.34
CA GLY A 663 -30.92 13.62 -7.12
C GLY A 663 -31.64 13.05 -8.36
N SER A 664 -31.06 13.11 -9.58
CA SER A 664 -31.63 12.51 -10.77
C SER A 664 -31.66 10.97 -10.71
N ALA A 665 -32.45 10.31 -11.56
CA ALA A 665 -32.47 8.85 -11.65
C ALA A 665 -31.08 8.30 -12.05
N ALA A 666 -30.37 8.97 -12.95
CA ALA A 666 -29.01 8.62 -13.33
C ALA A 666 -28.03 8.74 -12.15
N HIS A 667 -28.16 9.77 -11.31
CA HIS A 667 -27.37 9.91 -10.10
C HIS A 667 -27.61 8.74 -9.12
N LYS A 668 -28.87 8.37 -8.88
CA LYS A 668 -29.20 7.23 -7.99
C LYS A 668 -28.63 5.91 -8.52
N ALA A 669 -28.67 5.67 -9.83
CA ALA A 669 -28.06 4.50 -10.45
C ALA A 669 -26.52 4.51 -10.31
N ALA A 670 -25.89 5.68 -10.44
CA ALA A 670 -24.46 5.83 -10.25
C ALA A 670 -24.03 5.62 -8.79
N VAL A 671 -24.82 6.07 -7.80
CA VAL A 671 -24.61 5.80 -6.37
C VAL A 671 -24.64 4.30 -6.08
N THR A 672 -25.59 3.55 -6.68
CA THR A 672 -25.60 2.08 -6.58
C THR A 672 -24.32 1.46 -7.13
N GLY A 673 -23.83 1.97 -8.27
CA GLY A 673 -22.56 1.53 -8.84
C GLY A 673 -21.36 1.82 -7.93
N ASP A 674 -21.32 2.99 -7.31
CA ASP A 674 -20.29 3.43 -6.39
C ASP A 674 -20.25 2.56 -5.12
N THR A 675 -21.39 2.26 -4.50
CA THR A 675 -21.50 1.32 -3.38
C THR A 675 -20.89 -0.06 -3.71
N VAL A 676 -21.10 -0.57 -4.93
CA VAL A 676 -20.46 -1.80 -5.41
C VAL A 676 -18.96 -1.58 -5.62
N GLY A 677 -18.58 -0.42 -6.12
CA GLY A 677 -17.19 -0.02 -6.39
C GLY A 677 -16.36 0.12 -5.12
N ASP A 678 -16.93 0.64 -4.05
CA ASP A 678 -16.25 0.87 -2.77
C ASP A 678 -15.76 -0.44 -2.14
N THR A 679 -16.61 -1.46 -2.08
CA THR A 679 -16.19 -2.79 -1.62
C THR A 679 -15.08 -3.38 -2.48
N ARG A 680 -15.02 -3.04 -3.76
CA ARG A 680 -14.01 -3.52 -4.71
C ARG A 680 -12.68 -2.79 -4.55
N LYS A 681 -12.68 -1.45 -4.68
CA LYS A 681 -11.44 -0.65 -4.74
C LYS A 681 -10.72 -0.54 -3.39
N ASP A 682 -11.49 -0.35 -2.31
CA ASP A 682 -10.95 0.06 -1.01
C ASP A 682 -10.89 -1.09 0.01
N VAL A 683 -11.58 -2.22 -0.25
CA VAL A 683 -11.54 -3.41 0.61
C VAL A 683 -10.84 -4.56 -0.10
N VAL A 684 -11.44 -5.15 -1.14
CA VAL A 684 -10.94 -6.37 -1.75
C VAL A 684 -9.67 -6.10 -2.55
N GLY A 685 -9.66 -5.09 -3.44
CA GLY A 685 -8.56 -4.81 -4.35
C GLY A 685 -7.23 -4.63 -3.61
N VAL A 686 -7.22 -3.77 -2.60
CA VAL A 686 -6.01 -3.48 -1.81
C VAL A 686 -5.65 -4.59 -0.83
N ALA A 687 -6.64 -5.34 -0.30
CA ALA A 687 -6.37 -6.46 0.61
C ALA A 687 -5.73 -7.66 -0.11
N LEU A 688 -6.01 -7.86 -1.40
CA LEU A 688 -5.37 -8.92 -2.20
C LEU A 688 -3.87 -8.72 -2.32
N ASP A 689 -3.42 -7.48 -2.44
CA ASP A 689 -2.00 -7.14 -2.55
C ASP A 689 -1.23 -7.57 -1.31
N ILE A 690 -1.73 -7.21 -0.13
CA ILE A 690 -1.06 -7.59 1.12
C ILE A 690 -1.22 -9.09 1.41
N PHE A 691 -2.32 -9.72 0.98
CA PHE A 691 -2.54 -11.14 1.17
C PHE A 691 -1.46 -11.98 0.47
N ILE A 692 -1.19 -11.74 -0.82
CA ILE A 692 -0.17 -12.49 -1.57
C ILE A 692 1.25 -12.24 -1.05
N LYS A 693 1.56 -11.00 -0.64
CA LYS A 693 2.87 -10.66 -0.09
C LYS A 693 3.08 -11.29 1.28
N SER A 694 2.09 -11.23 2.16
CA SER A 694 2.17 -11.86 3.49
C SER A 694 2.34 -13.37 3.40
N MET A 695 1.59 -14.05 2.52
CA MET A 695 1.76 -15.48 2.26
C MET A 695 3.19 -15.80 1.78
N SER A 696 3.69 -15.02 0.83
CA SER A 696 5.04 -15.20 0.27
C SER A 696 6.13 -14.97 1.32
N THR A 697 5.97 -13.97 2.17
CA THR A 697 6.94 -13.65 3.23
C THR A 697 6.96 -14.72 4.32
N VAL A 698 5.78 -15.24 4.73
CA VAL A 698 5.69 -16.39 5.65
C VAL A 698 6.35 -17.63 5.04
N ALA A 699 6.05 -17.94 3.78
CA ALA A 699 6.64 -19.06 3.07
C ALA A 699 8.17 -18.95 3.00
N ASN A 700 8.70 -17.77 2.67
CA ASN A 700 10.14 -17.51 2.66
C ASN A 700 10.78 -17.75 4.02
N THR A 701 10.15 -17.28 5.09
CA THR A 701 10.67 -17.42 6.45
C THR A 701 10.73 -18.88 6.90
N LEU A 702 9.84 -19.73 6.41
CA LEU A 702 9.73 -21.13 6.82
C LEU A 702 10.22 -22.14 5.76
N ALA A 703 10.76 -21.66 4.63
CA ALA A 703 11.17 -22.52 3.51
C ALA A 703 12.15 -23.64 3.92
N SER A 704 13.16 -23.32 4.73
CA SER A 704 14.12 -24.29 5.25
C SER A 704 13.48 -25.34 6.17
N LEU A 705 12.45 -24.97 6.93
CA LEU A 705 11.71 -25.90 7.77
C LEU A 705 10.86 -26.86 6.93
N PHE A 706 10.18 -26.36 5.91
CA PHE A 706 9.37 -27.19 5.01
C PHE A 706 10.21 -28.19 4.20
N SER A 707 11.47 -27.87 3.91
CA SER A 707 12.38 -28.79 3.22
C SER A 707 12.89 -29.92 4.09
N THR A 708 12.87 -29.74 5.43
CA THR A 708 13.40 -30.74 6.40
C THR A 708 12.28 -31.53 7.10
N ILE A 709 11.11 -30.92 7.31
CA ILE A 709 9.99 -31.51 8.05
C ILE A 709 8.76 -31.50 7.16
N THR A 710 8.52 -32.61 6.45
CA THR A 710 7.31 -32.77 5.61
C THR A 710 6.67 -34.12 5.95
N LEU A 711 5.33 -34.15 6.08
CA LEU A 711 4.58 -35.38 6.42
C LEU A 711 4.41 -36.31 5.21
N ILE A 712 4.26 -35.74 4.02
CA ILE A 712 4.05 -36.48 2.77
C ILE A 712 5.23 -36.17 1.85
N HIS A 713 6.04 -37.19 1.56
CA HIS A 713 7.20 -37.08 0.67
C HIS A 713 6.89 -37.52 -0.75
#